data_151e974ea3e09b06acfa7e4d6e5e8a81
#
_entry.id   151e974ea3e09b06acfa7e4d6e5e8a81
#
_cell.length_a   1.000
_cell.length_b   1.000
_cell.length_c   1.000
_cell.angle_alpha   90.00
_cell.angle_beta   90.00
_cell.angle_gamma   90.00
#
_symmetry.space_group_name_H-M   'P 1'
#
loop_
_entity.id
_entity.type
_entity.pdbx_description
1 polymer ?
#
loop_
_entity_poly.entity_id
_entity_poly.type
_entity_poly.pdbx_seq_one_letter_code
_entity_poly.pdbx_strand_id
1 'polypeptide(L)'
;MAKGQSRRNQPAGGSGPRARRSPLQALVYWGAVLGVWGLIFLTAFFAMFATDLPDTSKIFEVKRQPSISYLDHSGGLVAVRGTQYAPPINLNELPAYVPEAFIAIEDRRFYFHPGFDPIGIVRTAINNARAGRIVGGASTITQQLARNLFLTPDQTIRRKVQELILAVWLEMKFSKKEILSLYLNRVYFGAGAYGIEAASQRYFNKPATKLSVGEAALLAGLMKGPSRYSPLSDKARAERRATIVLDEMVETHAITPEQRDLAFSTPVRVSPTLASQRAQYFIDWIDAEVRSLVGQPTEDLVVETTIDLPVQASAERSIRQIVTRDITERGIQQAALVAMDGEGRIRAFVGGADYTESQYNRASDSRRQAGSAFKPFVYLTAMEIGRTPEDKMVDEPVTIGDWVPRNYTGKYLGEITLKTALAQSVNTVAARLANEVGTNNVAATAKRLGISSPIQTGPSIALGAVEVSPLEMAQAYSPFANGGYSVKGYGIERIRTAAGKILYDHNVARPKRVQVIGGPALPAMNSMMREVLVSGTGTRARIGGYDLAGKTGTTSDYRDAWFVGYTGGFTAAVWVGRDDNTPMRKVTGGGAPAEIWRDFMAAALPRLNVKPIPGDAQVAVDPIGDLLDGTSPEPATPVEGAPPAAPAPVAAPASSSPPLAATKPAASDVSKAPPAPVREPRP
;
A
#
# COMPACT_ATOMS: atom_id res chain seq x y z
N MET A 1 56.43 56.64 100.60
CA MET A 1 55.22 55.89 100.24
C MET A 1 54.92 56.22 98.78
N ALA A 2 54.57 55.24 97.98
CA ALA A 2 54.02 55.25 96.66
C ALA A 2 54.90 54.71 95.57
N LYS A 3 54.45 53.68 95.01
CA LYS A 3 54.99 52.71 94.07
C LYS A 3 55.11 53.30 92.65
N GLY A 4 56.27 53.06 91.96
CA GLY A 4 56.45 53.30 90.57
C GLY A 4 55.92 52.06 89.78
N GLN A 5 55.23 52.33 88.65
CA GLN A 5 54.89 51.34 87.65
C GLN A 5 55.80 51.48 86.44
N SER A 6 56.49 50.39 86.14
CA SER A 6 57.28 50.15 84.95
C SER A 6 56.42 49.93 83.72
N ARG A 7 56.57 50.75 82.66
CA ARG A 7 56.02 50.51 81.37
C ARG A 7 56.98 49.63 80.54
N ARG A 8 56.52 48.39 80.26
CA ARG A 8 57.19 47.49 79.31
C ARG A 8 56.90 47.90 77.84
N ASN A 9 57.94 48.31 77.11
CA ASN A 9 57.88 48.49 75.73
C ASN A 9 57.72 47.12 74.95
N GLN A 10 56.69 46.99 74.15
CA GLN A 10 56.57 45.89 73.17
C GLN A 10 57.33 46.32 71.93
N PRO A 11 58.06 45.38 71.24
CA PRO A 11 58.63 45.64 69.96
C PRO A 11 57.64 45.59 68.85
N ALA A 12 57.65 46.54 67.98
CA ALA A 12 56.88 46.63 66.72
C ALA A 12 57.20 45.44 65.79
N GLY A 13 56.19 44.62 65.49
CA GLY A 13 56.29 43.51 64.51
C GLY A 13 56.55 44.08 63.15
N GLY A 14 57.72 43.77 62.59
CA GLY A 14 58.10 44.15 61.21
C GLY A 14 57.25 43.30 60.22
N SER A 15 56.49 43.97 59.39
CA SER A 15 55.88 43.39 58.19
C SER A 15 56.98 43.10 57.13
N GLY A 16 57.39 41.83 57.02
CA GLY A 16 58.29 41.38 55.98
C GLY A 16 57.71 41.63 54.60
N PRO A 17 58.57 41.92 53.59
CA PRO A 17 58.09 42.17 52.24
C PRO A 17 57.38 40.95 51.70
N ARG A 18 56.06 41.06 51.37
CA ARG A 18 55.34 40.04 50.60
C ARG A 18 56.06 39.90 49.26
N ALA A 19 56.69 38.74 49.05
CA ALA A 19 57.34 38.42 47.78
C ALA A 19 56.31 38.56 46.62
N ARG A 20 56.55 39.57 45.79
CA ARG A 20 55.75 39.72 44.54
C ARG A 20 56.05 38.52 43.65
N ARG A 21 55.10 37.64 43.44
CA ARG A 21 55.19 36.55 42.48
C ARG A 21 55.58 37.13 41.13
N SER A 22 56.51 36.48 40.44
CA SER A 22 56.89 36.91 39.05
C SER A 22 55.61 36.83 38.17
N PRO A 23 55.48 37.67 37.17
CA PRO A 23 54.30 37.68 36.27
C PRO A 23 54.04 36.33 35.66
N LEU A 24 55.07 35.52 35.41
CA LEU A 24 54.98 34.17 34.92
C LEU A 24 54.36 33.19 35.94
N GLN A 25 54.76 33.31 37.24
CA GLN A 25 54.19 32.50 38.33
C GLN A 25 52.73 32.87 38.58
N ALA A 26 52.34 34.14 38.43
CA ALA A 26 50.96 34.58 38.54
C ALA A 26 50.12 34.03 37.37
N LEU A 27 50.65 34.04 36.14
CA LEU A 27 49.96 33.48 34.97
C LEU A 27 49.74 31.96 35.08
N VAL A 28 50.76 31.22 35.52
CA VAL A 28 50.65 29.78 35.75
C VAL A 28 49.64 29.46 36.88
N TYR A 29 49.67 30.25 37.99
CA TYR A 29 48.75 30.10 39.10
C TYR A 29 47.30 30.33 38.63
N TRP A 30 47.02 31.48 38.00
CA TRP A 30 45.67 31.77 37.52
C TRP A 30 45.22 30.83 36.40
N GLY A 31 46.10 30.37 35.55
CA GLY A 31 45.82 29.32 34.56
C GLY A 31 45.43 28.02 35.22
N ALA A 32 46.14 27.60 36.28
CA ALA A 32 45.77 26.40 37.06
C ALA A 32 44.42 26.55 37.79
N VAL A 33 44.17 27.73 38.40
CA VAL A 33 42.89 28.02 39.07
C VAL A 33 41.74 28.03 38.09
N LEU A 34 41.88 28.70 36.91
CA LEU A 34 40.87 28.68 35.90
C LEU A 34 40.66 27.26 35.31
N GLY A 35 41.73 26.46 35.16
CA GLY A 35 41.67 25.07 34.76
C GLY A 35 40.84 24.20 35.74
N VAL A 36 41.08 24.35 37.07
CA VAL A 36 40.34 23.63 38.10
C VAL A 36 38.87 24.08 38.12
N TRP A 37 38.58 25.36 38.09
CA TRP A 37 37.20 25.85 38.02
C TRP A 37 36.51 25.45 36.71
N GLY A 38 37.22 25.45 35.60
CA GLY A 38 36.74 24.93 34.33
C GLY A 38 36.37 23.44 34.38
N LEU A 39 37.22 22.65 35.05
CA LEU A 39 36.96 21.21 35.28
C LEU A 39 35.75 20.99 36.18
N ILE A 40 35.66 21.74 37.30
CA ILE A 40 34.49 21.64 38.23
C ILE A 40 33.21 22.01 37.50
N PHE A 41 33.21 23.13 36.73
CA PHE A 41 32.05 23.56 35.99
C PHE A 41 31.68 22.53 34.91
N LEU A 42 32.66 22.00 34.18
CA LEU A 42 32.45 20.98 33.13
C LEU A 42 31.88 19.69 33.76
N THR A 43 32.44 19.28 34.91
CA THR A 43 31.93 18.07 35.63
C THR A 43 30.50 18.28 36.13
N ALA A 44 30.20 19.42 36.72
CA ALA A 44 28.86 19.78 37.18
C ALA A 44 27.86 19.86 36.02
N PHE A 45 28.29 20.46 34.88
CA PHE A 45 27.51 20.53 33.67
C PHE A 45 27.17 19.13 33.14
N PHE A 46 28.15 18.24 33.00
CA PHE A 46 27.88 16.87 32.54
C PHE A 46 27.06 16.07 33.58
N ALA A 47 27.30 16.23 34.84
CA ALA A 47 26.52 15.56 35.90
C ALA A 47 25.03 15.94 35.87
N MET A 48 24.71 17.19 35.56
CA MET A 48 23.34 17.66 35.43
C MET A 48 22.59 16.95 34.29
N PHE A 49 23.26 16.57 33.22
CA PHE A 49 22.66 15.84 32.08
C PHE A 49 22.74 14.32 32.25
N ALA A 50 23.59 13.82 33.16
CA ALA A 50 23.75 12.39 33.41
C ALA A 50 22.60 11.81 34.24
N THR A 51 21.86 12.63 35.02
CA THR A 51 20.74 12.18 35.85
C THR A 51 19.57 11.61 35.05
N ASP A 52 19.43 12.01 33.81
CA ASP A 52 18.32 11.62 32.91
C ASP A 52 18.78 10.68 31.76
N LEU A 53 19.90 9.98 31.95
CA LEU A 53 20.36 9.02 30.95
C LEU A 53 19.43 7.79 30.92
N PRO A 54 19.08 7.29 29.76
CA PRO A 54 18.28 6.08 29.62
C PRO A 54 19.03 4.84 30.16
N ASP A 55 18.25 3.81 30.51
CA ASP A 55 18.78 2.54 31.01
C ASP A 55 19.65 1.87 29.94
N THR A 56 20.95 1.77 30.23
CA THR A 56 21.96 1.17 29.35
C THR A 56 22.09 -0.35 29.53
N SER A 57 21.38 -0.97 30.47
CA SER A 57 21.41 -2.44 30.68
C SER A 57 20.81 -3.20 29.50
N LYS A 58 19.97 -2.55 28.71
CA LYS A 58 19.21 -3.13 27.59
C LYS A 58 19.86 -2.95 26.21
N ILE A 59 21.17 -2.70 26.14
CA ILE A 59 21.90 -2.51 24.85
C ILE A 59 21.67 -3.66 23.87
N PHE A 60 21.57 -4.88 24.37
CA PHE A 60 21.34 -6.07 23.54
C PHE A 60 19.86 -6.41 23.34
N GLU A 61 18.95 -5.78 24.10
CA GLU A 61 17.52 -5.89 23.83
C GLU A 61 17.17 -5.00 22.63
N VAL A 62 16.92 -5.62 21.50
CA VAL A 62 16.34 -4.92 20.35
C VAL A 62 14.86 -4.68 20.68
N LYS A 63 14.44 -3.44 20.91
CA LYS A 63 13.01 -3.08 20.79
C LYS A 63 12.64 -3.25 19.33
N ARG A 64 12.39 -4.49 18.95
CA ARG A 64 12.03 -4.91 17.62
C ARG A 64 10.60 -4.50 17.33
N GLN A 65 10.38 -3.62 16.35
CA GLN A 65 9.04 -3.50 15.78
C GLN A 65 8.85 -4.70 14.84
N PRO A 66 7.80 -5.49 15.05
CA PRO A 66 7.54 -6.64 14.21
C PRO A 66 7.40 -6.26 12.74
N SER A 67 7.85 -7.14 11.86
CA SER A 67 7.66 -7.03 10.42
C SER A 67 6.46 -7.84 9.96
N ILE A 68 5.81 -7.38 8.88
CA ILE A 68 4.75 -8.11 8.19
C ILE A 68 5.25 -8.39 6.78
N SER A 69 5.46 -9.64 6.45
CA SER A 69 5.82 -10.10 5.11
C SER A 69 4.56 -10.53 4.36
N TYR A 70 4.30 -9.93 3.20
CA TYR A 70 3.18 -10.25 2.33
C TYR A 70 3.67 -11.15 1.20
N LEU A 71 3.08 -12.32 1.07
CA LEU A 71 3.37 -13.29 0.00
C LEU A 71 2.23 -13.30 -1.01
N ASP A 72 2.53 -13.52 -2.28
CA ASP A 72 1.50 -13.76 -3.29
C ASP A 72 0.90 -15.18 -3.14
N HIS A 73 -0.08 -15.51 -3.96
CA HIS A 73 -0.77 -16.81 -3.92
C HIS A 73 0.17 -18.01 -4.20
N SER A 74 1.34 -17.79 -4.78
CA SER A 74 2.36 -18.81 -5.06
C SER A 74 3.46 -18.87 -4.00
N GLY A 75 3.41 -18.01 -2.97
CA GLY A 75 4.43 -17.89 -1.93
C GLY A 75 5.56 -16.91 -2.28
N GLY A 76 5.49 -16.21 -3.42
CA GLY A 76 6.44 -15.17 -3.80
C GLY A 76 6.28 -13.92 -2.92
N LEU A 77 7.41 -13.29 -2.53
CA LEU A 77 7.38 -12.06 -1.72
C LEU A 77 6.84 -10.88 -2.53
N VAL A 78 5.76 -10.26 -2.06
CA VAL A 78 5.15 -9.05 -2.63
C VAL A 78 5.71 -7.79 -1.97
N ALA A 79 5.65 -7.73 -0.64
CA ALA A 79 6.07 -6.58 0.13
C ALA A 79 6.45 -6.98 1.56
N VAL A 80 7.18 -6.08 2.24
CA VAL A 80 7.40 -6.15 3.69
C VAL A 80 7.05 -4.81 4.29
N ARG A 81 6.24 -4.81 5.33
CA ARG A 81 5.91 -3.64 6.16
C ARG A 81 6.54 -3.80 7.54
N GLY A 82 6.88 -2.69 8.20
CA GLY A 82 7.60 -2.71 9.48
C GLY A 82 9.11 -2.84 9.30
N THR A 83 9.81 -3.22 10.36
CA THR A 83 11.27 -3.26 10.39
C THR A 83 11.78 -4.66 10.05
N GLN A 84 12.58 -4.77 8.99
CA GLN A 84 13.32 -5.99 8.69
C GLN A 84 14.63 -6.00 9.50
N TYR A 85 14.80 -7.04 10.31
CA TYR A 85 16.07 -7.38 10.94
C TYR A 85 16.55 -8.72 10.41
N ALA A 86 17.82 -8.79 10.07
CA ALA A 86 18.51 -10.03 9.84
C ALA A 86 19.35 -10.39 11.09
N PRO A 87 19.76 -11.65 11.27
CA PRO A 87 20.71 -12.01 12.32
C PRO A 87 21.94 -11.11 12.27
N PRO A 88 22.48 -10.67 13.44
CA PRO A 88 23.68 -9.87 13.45
C PRO A 88 24.84 -10.60 12.78
N ILE A 89 25.52 -9.91 11.86
CA ILE A 89 26.69 -10.45 11.17
C ILE A 89 27.96 -10.06 11.94
N ASN A 90 28.92 -10.99 11.99
CA ASN A 90 30.24 -10.70 12.54
C ASN A 90 31.05 -9.87 11.54
N LEU A 91 31.69 -8.77 11.98
CA LEU A 91 32.51 -7.93 11.13
C LEU A 91 33.64 -8.69 10.42
N ASN A 92 34.18 -9.72 11.05
CA ASN A 92 35.24 -10.53 10.46
C ASN A 92 34.80 -11.38 9.26
N GLU A 93 33.47 -11.54 9.08
CA GLU A 93 32.89 -12.26 7.94
C GLU A 93 32.63 -11.32 6.74
N LEU A 94 32.65 -10.00 6.97
CA LEU A 94 32.50 -9.01 5.92
C LEU A 94 33.80 -8.81 5.16
N PRO A 95 33.74 -8.54 3.83
CA PRO A 95 34.89 -8.03 3.10
C PRO A 95 35.44 -6.76 3.76
N ALA A 96 36.75 -6.62 3.90
CA ALA A 96 37.39 -5.54 4.65
C ALA A 96 36.93 -4.12 4.19
N TYR A 97 36.70 -3.93 2.88
CA TYR A 97 36.23 -2.67 2.33
C TYR A 97 34.78 -2.30 2.75
N VAL A 98 33.98 -3.25 3.27
CA VAL A 98 32.60 -2.94 3.67
C VAL A 98 32.57 -2.05 4.91
N PRO A 99 33.12 -2.41 6.08
CA PRO A 99 33.16 -1.51 7.23
C PRO A 99 33.95 -0.23 6.93
N GLU A 100 35.03 -0.31 6.14
CA GLU A 100 35.85 0.85 5.77
C GLU A 100 35.09 1.88 4.92
N ALA A 101 34.10 1.48 4.10
CA ALA A 101 33.24 2.39 3.36
C ALA A 101 32.46 3.35 4.30
N PHE A 102 32.00 2.84 5.44
CA PHE A 102 31.30 3.64 6.45
C PHE A 102 32.24 4.53 7.22
N ILE A 103 33.43 4.03 7.59
CA ILE A 103 34.45 4.82 8.25
C ILE A 103 34.92 5.96 7.34
N ALA A 104 35.17 5.70 6.07
CA ALA A 104 35.64 6.67 5.10
C ALA A 104 34.66 7.86 4.96
N ILE A 105 33.36 7.61 4.90
CA ILE A 105 32.38 8.66 4.64
C ILE A 105 31.80 9.31 5.89
N GLU A 106 31.69 8.58 7.03
CA GLU A 106 31.05 9.07 8.24
C GLU A 106 32.05 9.54 9.30
N ASP A 107 33.23 8.88 9.41
CA ASP A 107 34.16 9.13 10.51
C ASP A 107 35.60 8.65 10.20
N ARG A 108 36.30 9.37 9.31
CA ARG A 108 37.66 8.99 8.85
C ARG A 108 38.70 8.77 9.98
N ARG A 109 38.44 9.33 11.18
CA ARG A 109 39.32 9.26 12.33
C ARG A 109 38.78 8.36 13.42
N PHE A 110 37.83 7.48 13.10
CA PHE A 110 37.12 6.59 14.02
C PHE A 110 38.05 5.90 15.03
N TYR A 111 39.17 5.36 14.58
CA TYR A 111 40.11 4.66 15.44
C TYR A 111 40.97 5.56 16.34
N PHE A 112 40.96 6.88 16.14
CA PHE A 112 41.90 7.82 16.78
C PHE A 112 41.26 8.75 17.82
N HIS A 113 39.97 8.67 18.06
CA HIS A 113 39.28 9.55 19.03
C HIS A 113 38.40 8.74 20.00
N PRO A 114 38.14 9.27 21.24
CA PRO A 114 37.38 8.62 22.30
C PRO A 114 35.87 8.90 22.21
N GLY A 115 35.25 8.67 21.04
CA GLY A 115 33.80 8.87 20.84
C GLY A 115 33.41 10.23 20.29
N PHE A 116 34.29 11.23 20.32
CA PHE A 116 34.11 12.54 19.67
C PHE A 116 35.42 12.99 19.03
N ASP A 117 35.35 13.66 17.88
CA ASP A 117 36.52 14.14 17.14
C ASP A 117 36.65 15.70 17.24
N PRO A 118 37.47 16.22 18.16
CA PRO A 118 37.65 17.67 18.29
C PRO A 118 38.21 18.31 17.03
N ILE A 119 39.14 17.63 16.33
CA ILE A 119 39.76 18.16 15.10
C ILE A 119 38.74 18.14 13.97
N GLY A 120 37.91 17.12 13.87
CA GLY A 120 36.79 17.06 12.93
C GLY A 120 35.77 18.17 13.15
N ILE A 121 35.44 18.49 14.41
CA ILE A 121 34.55 19.59 14.77
C ILE A 121 35.12 20.93 14.26
N VAL A 122 36.40 21.24 14.56
CA VAL A 122 37.04 22.49 14.12
C VAL A 122 37.09 22.56 12.60
N ARG A 123 37.52 21.47 11.93
CA ARG A 123 37.56 21.39 10.46
C ARG A 123 36.19 21.65 9.84
N THR A 124 35.16 21.02 10.37
CA THR A 124 33.78 21.16 9.88
C THR A 124 33.27 22.60 10.11
N ALA A 125 33.57 23.21 11.25
CA ALA A 125 33.20 24.59 11.53
C ALA A 125 33.83 25.55 10.53
N ILE A 126 35.12 25.37 10.23
CA ILE A 126 35.85 26.20 9.23
C ILE A 126 35.23 26.00 7.84
N ASN A 127 34.93 24.78 7.43
CA ASN A 127 34.32 24.47 6.13
C ASN A 127 32.91 25.07 6.00
N ASN A 128 32.09 24.98 7.02
CA ASN A 128 30.75 25.58 7.06
C ASN A 128 30.81 27.10 6.99
N ALA A 129 31.78 27.72 7.73
CA ALA A 129 31.99 29.17 7.70
C ALA A 129 32.44 29.66 6.31
N ARG A 130 33.38 28.93 5.67
CA ARG A 130 33.83 29.24 4.30
C ARG A 130 32.72 29.09 3.26
N ALA A 131 31.85 28.12 3.43
CA ALA A 131 30.74 27.86 2.51
C ALA A 131 29.51 28.77 2.74
N GLY A 132 29.48 29.55 3.82
CA GLY A 132 28.34 30.38 4.23
C GLY A 132 27.05 29.58 4.53
N ARG A 133 27.14 28.25 4.63
CA ARG A 133 26.04 27.35 4.91
C ARG A 133 26.54 26.04 5.55
N ILE A 134 25.65 25.30 6.17
CA ILE A 134 26.00 23.97 6.73
C ILE A 134 26.19 22.99 5.57
N VAL A 135 27.46 22.63 5.29
CA VAL A 135 27.82 21.64 4.25
C VAL A 135 28.13 20.26 4.81
N GLY A 136 28.43 20.14 6.12
CA GLY A 136 28.72 18.88 6.80
C GLY A 136 28.42 18.91 8.28
N GLY A 137 28.26 17.73 8.87
CA GLY A 137 28.19 17.51 10.32
C GLY A 137 29.49 16.86 10.82
N ALA A 138 29.79 17.02 12.12
CA ALA A 138 30.97 16.45 12.77
C ALA A 138 30.59 15.35 13.78
N SER A 139 29.46 14.66 13.59
CA SER A 139 29.06 13.56 14.48
C SER A 139 29.82 12.29 14.11
N THR A 140 30.41 11.64 15.11
CA THR A 140 31.15 10.39 14.96
C THR A 140 30.22 9.17 14.83
N ILE A 141 30.74 8.03 14.36
CA ILE A 141 30.01 6.75 14.35
C ILE A 141 29.51 6.39 15.74
N THR A 142 30.33 6.59 16.79
CA THR A 142 29.93 6.31 18.18
C THR A 142 28.79 7.21 18.66
N GLN A 143 28.79 8.50 18.29
CA GLN A 143 27.67 9.39 18.58
C GLN A 143 26.39 8.98 17.84
N GLN A 144 26.51 8.58 16.59
CA GLN A 144 25.36 8.08 15.81
C GLN A 144 24.80 6.78 16.43
N LEU A 145 25.67 5.87 16.88
CA LEU A 145 25.27 4.66 17.58
C LEU A 145 24.55 5.00 18.90
N ALA A 146 25.12 5.89 19.72
CA ALA A 146 24.52 6.34 20.96
C ALA A 146 23.12 6.90 20.76
N ARG A 147 22.94 7.74 19.74
CA ARG A 147 21.64 8.28 19.35
C ARG A 147 20.66 7.20 18.97
N ASN A 148 21.07 6.24 18.14
CA ASN A 148 20.20 5.18 17.63
C ASN A 148 19.78 4.16 18.71
N LEU A 149 20.63 3.95 19.72
CA LEU A 149 20.36 2.98 20.79
C LEU A 149 19.48 3.58 21.90
N PHE A 150 19.70 4.84 22.28
CA PHE A 150 19.25 5.37 23.54
C PHE A 150 18.36 6.61 23.46
N LEU A 151 18.38 7.36 22.35
CA LEU A 151 17.79 8.69 22.32
C LEU A 151 16.61 8.77 21.32
N THR A 152 15.69 9.70 21.61
CA THR A 152 14.57 10.04 20.72
C THR A 152 15.02 10.92 19.55
N PRO A 153 14.23 11.02 18.44
CA PRO A 153 14.60 11.80 17.24
C PRO A 153 14.68 13.31 17.45
N ASP A 154 14.29 13.84 18.63
CA ASP A 154 14.20 15.28 18.90
C ASP A 154 15.52 16.01 18.69
N GLN A 155 15.48 17.19 18.05
CA GLN A 155 16.66 17.99 17.75
C GLN A 155 16.87 19.06 18.82
N THR A 156 17.36 18.68 20.01
CA THR A 156 17.64 19.59 21.14
C THR A 156 19.11 19.60 21.53
N ILE A 157 19.59 20.71 22.09
CA ILE A 157 20.95 20.80 22.67
C ILE A 157 21.12 19.76 23.78
N ARG A 158 20.11 19.57 24.63
CA ARG A 158 20.10 18.57 25.69
C ARG A 158 20.42 17.17 25.12
N ARG A 159 19.69 16.74 24.10
CA ARG A 159 19.96 15.48 23.42
C ARG A 159 21.38 15.39 22.87
N LYS A 160 21.93 16.48 22.30
CA LYS A 160 23.31 16.47 21.77
C LYS A 160 24.36 16.29 22.87
N VAL A 161 24.14 16.84 24.05
CA VAL A 161 25.01 16.61 25.23
C VAL A 161 24.90 15.16 25.73
N GLN A 162 23.68 14.62 25.81
CA GLN A 162 23.46 13.22 26.18
C GLN A 162 24.11 12.25 25.16
N GLU A 163 24.01 12.55 23.86
CA GLU A 163 24.68 11.80 22.79
C GLU A 163 26.20 11.75 22.99
N LEU A 164 26.81 12.86 23.39
CA LEU A 164 28.25 12.93 23.68
C LEU A 164 28.62 12.08 24.90
N ILE A 165 27.87 12.20 26.01
CA ILE A 165 28.11 11.43 27.25
C ILE A 165 28.00 9.93 26.97
N LEU A 166 26.96 9.51 26.26
CA LEU A 166 26.73 8.11 25.89
C LEU A 166 27.80 7.60 24.91
N ALA A 167 28.29 8.43 23.99
CA ALA A 167 29.36 8.07 23.10
C ALA A 167 30.67 7.78 23.87
N VAL A 168 31.05 8.64 24.83
CA VAL A 168 32.20 8.40 25.69
C VAL A 168 32.01 7.13 26.53
N TRP A 169 30.83 6.92 27.10
CA TRP A 169 30.50 5.70 27.86
C TRP A 169 30.63 4.44 26.99
N LEU A 170 30.14 4.46 25.72
CA LEU A 170 30.29 3.33 24.80
C LEU A 170 31.77 3.02 24.55
N GLU A 171 32.61 4.01 24.35
CA GLU A 171 34.07 3.85 24.13
C GLU A 171 34.83 3.31 25.37
N MET A 172 34.29 3.58 26.57
CA MET A 172 34.85 2.97 27.80
C MET A 172 34.43 1.51 27.99
N LYS A 173 33.31 1.10 27.41
CA LYS A 173 32.73 -0.24 27.59
C LYS A 173 33.07 -1.22 26.47
N PHE A 174 33.25 -0.74 25.25
CA PHE A 174 33.39 -1.54 24.06
C PHE A 174 34.62 -1.12 23.25
N SER A 175 35.27 -2.08 22.63
CA SER A 175 36.34 -1.82 21.68
C SER A 175 35.79 -1.16 20.39
N LYS A 176 36.64 -0.49 19.63
CA LYS A 176 36.30 0.11 18.34
C LYS A 176 35.62 -0.89 17.39
N LYS A 177 36.08 -2.14 17.34
CA LYS A 177 35.49 -3.19 16.52
C LYS A 177 34.07 -3.55 16.99
N GLU A 178 33.85 -3.63 18.29
CA GLU A 178 32.51 -3.90 18.82
C GLU A 178 31.55 -2.75 18.58
N ILE A 179 32.00 -1.49 18.73
CA ILE A 179 31.21 -0.30 18.42
C ILE A 179 30.81 -0.31 16.92
N LEU A 180 31.73 -0.57 16.02
CA LEU A 180 31.48 -0.64 14.59
C LEU A 180 30.53 -1.80 14.23
N SER A 181 30.70 -2.96 14.90
CA SER A 181 29.78 -4.09 14.76
C SER A 181 28.37 -3.74 15.21
N LEU A 182 28.21 -3.13 16.38
CA LEU A 182 26.92 -2.67 16.85
C LEU A 182 26.31 -1.64 15.92
N TYR A 183 27.11 -0.71 15.39
CA TYR A 183 26.64 0.31 14.44
C TYR A 183 26.11 -0.34 13.17
N LEU A 184 26.89 -1.15 12.48
CA LEU A 184 26.52 -1.79 11.21
C LEU A 184 25.34 -2.75 11.36
N ASN A 185 25.16 -3.38 12.52
CA ASN A 185 24.02 -4.28 12.77
C ASN A 185 22.75 -3.57 13.23
N ARG A 186 22.80 -2.25 13.54
CA ARG A 186 21.66 -1.51 14.12
C ARG A 186 21.18 -0.32 13.31
N VAL A 187 22.04 0.30 12.51
CA VAL A 187 21.70 1.52 11.79
C VAL A 187 20.63 1.28 10.73
N TYR A 188 19.78 2.28 10.55
CA TYR A 188 18.71 2.24 9.55
C TYR A 188 19.25 2.59 8.16
N PHE A 189 19.04 1.71 7.20
CA PHE A 189 19.47 1.85 5.80
C PHE A 189 18.37 2.32 4.84
N GLY A 190 17.19 2.63 5.33
CA GLY A 190 16.04 2.91 4.46
C GLY A 190 15.26 1.65 4.05
N ALA A 191 14.13 1.86 3.40
CA ALA A 191 13.26 0.78 2.91
C ALA A 191 12.87 -0.29 3.97
N GLY A 192 12.83 0.10 5.25
CA GLY A 192 12.54 -0.79 6.37
C GLY A 192 13.70 -1.64 6.86
N ALA A 193 14.91 -1.55 6.26
CA ALA A 193 16.06 -2.37 6.61
C ALA A 193 16.88 -1.77 7.77
N TYR A 194 17.06 -2.54 8.83
CA TYR A 194 17.92 -2.24 9.97
C TYR A 194 19.07 -3.25 10.04
N GLY A 195 20.28 -2.74 10.04
CA GLY A 195 21.52 -3.53 9.96
C GLY A 195 21.91 -3.88 8.52
N ILE A 196 23.23 -4.09 8.35
CA ILE A 196 23.87 -4.27 7.04
C ILE A 196 23.42 -5.55 6.33
N GLU A 197 23.18 -6.63 7.07
CA GLU A 197 22.70 -7.89 6.49
C GLU A 197 21.28 -7.73 5.94
N ALA A 198 20.37 -7.12 6.72
CA ALA A 198 19.02 -6.82 6.25
C ALA A 198 19.04 -5.86 5.05
N ALA A 199 19.93 -4.87 5.06
CA ALA A 199 20.10 -3.95 3.94
C ALA A 199 20.64 -4.66 2.69
N SER A 200 21.63 -5.53 2.82
CA SER A 200 22.17 -6.34 1.71
C SER A 200 21.11 -7.25 1.09
N GLN A 201 20.37 -7.97 1.91
CA GLN A 201 19.24 -8.78 1.46
C GLN A 201 18.18 -7.92 0.78
N ARG A 202 17.84 -6.80 1.39
CA ARG A 202 16.80 -5.90 0.89
C ARG A 202 17.17 -5.25 -0.43
N TYR A 203 18.37 -4.66 -0.53
CA TYR A 203 18.78 -3.90 -1.71
C TYR A 203 19.34 -4.78 -2.84
N PHE A 204 19.98 -5.91 -2.52
CA PHE A 204 20.73 -6.72 -3.51
C PHE A 204 20.32 -8.19 -3.55
N ASN A 205 19.42 -8.63 -2.67
CA ASN A 205 18.97 -10.03 -2.54
C ASN A 205 20.14 -11.01 -2.36
N LYS A 206 21.12 -10.64 -1.54
CA LYS A 206 22.27 -11.47 -1.20
C LYS A 206 22.82 -11.15 0.19
N PRO A 207 23.56 -12.09 0.82
CA PRO A 207 24.17 -11.85 2.13
C PRO A 207 25.23 -10.74 2.07
N ALA A 208 25.40 -10.00 3.17
CA ALA A 208 26.36 -8.88 3.25
C ALA A 208 27.81 -9.33 3.06
N THR A 209 28.14 -10.60 3.33
CA THR A 209 29.45 -11.21 3.04
C THR A 209 29.80 -11.22 1.54
N LYS A 210 28.82 -11.02 0.65
CA LYS A 210 28.98 -11.02 -0.81
C LYS A 210 28.81 -9.63 -1.44
N LEU A 211 28.77 -8.57 -0.63
CA LEU A 211 28.69 -7.20 -1.15
C LEU A 211 29.92 -6.89 -2.00
N SER A 212 29.73 -6.26 -3.15
CA SER A 212 30.81 -5.66 -3.95
C SER A 212 31.21 -4.29 -3.42
N VAL A 213 32.34 -3.73 -3.86
CA VAL A 213 32.81 -2.40 -3.49
C VAL A 213 31.76 -1.33 -3.81
N GLY A 214 31.15 -1.37 -5.02
CA GLY A 214 30.11 -0.41 -5.42
C GLY A 214 28.84 -0.52 -4.58
N GLU A 215 28.46 -1.73 -4.18
CA GLU A 215 27.27 -1.93 -3.31
C GLU A 215 27.55 -1.48 -1.88
N ALA A 216 28.75 -1.72 -1.34
CA ALA A 216 29.18 -1.20 -0.04
C ALA A 216 29.17 0.33 -0.02
N ALA A 217 29.71 0.95 -1.08
CA ALA A 217 29.70 2.40 -1.24
C ALA A 217 28.28 2.98 -1.35
N LEU A 218 27.37 2.28 -2.04
CA LEU A 218 25.97 2.68 -2.12
C LEU A 218 25.30 2.64 -0.73
N LEU A 219 25.46 1.53 0.02
CA LEU A 219 24.91 1.40 1.37
C LEU A 219 25.48 2.46 2.33
N ALA A 220 26.78 2.70 2.31
CA ALA A 220 27.41 3.74 3.12
C ALA A 220 26.92 5.15 2.73
N GLY A 221 26.65 5.37 1.45
CA GLY A 221 26.05 6.61 0.95
C GLY A 221 24.67 6.92 1.49
N LEU A 222 23.88 5.88 1.84
CA LEU A 222 22.54 6.02 2.43
C LEU A 222 22.58 6.67 3.82
N MET A 223 23.67 6.58 4.56
CA MET A 223 23.74 7.06 5.95
C MET A 223 23.46 8.55 6.09
N LYS A 224 23.80 9.36 5.09
CA LYS A 224 23.49 10.79 5.07
C LYS A 224 22.00 11.12 5.09
N GLY A 225 21.15 10.21 4.62
CA GLY A 225 19.69 10.34 4.59
C GLY A 225 19.06 9.17 3.84
N PRO A 226 18.73 8.08 4.52
CA PRO A 226 18.33 6.82 3.90
C PRO A 226 17.16 6.94 2.92
N SER A 227 16.14 7.73 3.25
CA SER A 227 14.99 7.96 2.34
C SER A 227 15.34 8.83 1.15
N ARG A 228 16.22 9.85 1.36
CA ARG A 228 16.59 10.83 0.31
C ARG A 228 17.56 10.26 -0.72
N TYR A 229 18.47 9.39 -0.28
CA TYR A 229 19.53 8.79 -1.11
C TYR A 229 19.21 7.34 -1.51
N SER A 230 17.99 6.86 -1.21
CA SER A 230 17.53 5.54 -1.64
C SER A 230 17.53 5.43 -3.17
N PRO A 231 18.13 4.39 -3.74
CA PRO A 231 18.10 4.14 -5.19
C PRO A 231 16.69 3.86 -5.71
N LEU A 232 15.72 3.65 -4.81
CA LEU A 232 14.30 3.50 -5.12
C LEU A 232 13.63 4.85 -5.38
N SER A 233 14.08 5.90 -4.68
CA SER A 233 13.50 7.24 -4.81
C SER A 233 14.16 8.02 -5.96
N ASP A 234 15.48 7.92 -6.08
CA ASP A 234 16.26 8.62 -7.13
C ASP A 234 17.58 7.88 -7.36
N LYS A 235 17.59 7.01 -8.37
CA LYS A 235 18.74 6.19 -8.74
C LYS A 235 19.98 7.06 -9.04
N ALA A 236 19.82 8.12 -9.82
CA ALA A 236 20.94 8.99 -10.21
C ALA A 236 21.55 9.72 -9.00
N ARG A 237 20.73 10.10 -8.02
CA ARG A 237 21.21 10.71 -6.77
C ARG A 237 21.95 9.71 -5.89
N ALA A 238 21.45 8.47 -5.81
CA ALA A 238 22.10 7.39 -5.09
C ALA A 238 23.48 7.07 -5.69
N GLU A 239 23.58 6.95 -7.01
CA GLU A 239 24.82 6.69 -7.74
C GLU A 239 25.83 7.82 -7.55
N ARG A 240 25.42 9.10 -7.70
CA ARG A 240 26.29 10.24 -7.41
C ARG A 240 26.81 10.24 -5.96
N ARG A 241 25.98 9.81 -5.01
CA ARG A 241 26.41 9.72 -3.60
C ARG A 241 27.37 8.56 -3.38
N ALA A 242 27.16 7.40 -4.02
CA ALA A 242 28.09 6.27 -3.99
C ALA A 242 29.45 6.64 -4.60
N THR A 243 29.50 7.41 -5.68
CA THR A 243 30.77 7.94 -6.25
C THR A 243 31.56 8.74 -5.22
N ILE A 244 30.91 9.64 -4.45
CA ILE A 244 31.57 10.38 -3.37
C ILE A 244 32.15 9.41 -2.32
N VAL A 245 31.42 8.34 -1.98
CA VAL A 245 31.95 7.34 -1.02
C VAL A 245 33.16 6.61 -1.59
N LEU A 246 33.13 6.22 -2.86
CA LEU A 246 34.25 5.58 -3.53
C LEU A 246 35.51 6.47 -3.54
N ASP A 247 35.34 7.75 -3.83
CA ASP A 247 36.45 8.73 -3.79
C ASP A 247 37.04 8.86 -2.38
N GLU A 248 36.19 8.91 -1.34
CA GLU A 248 36.60 8.92 0.06
C GLU A 248 37.32 7.64 0.50
N MET A 249 36.87 6.46 -0.02
CA MET A 249 37.53 5.19 0.24
C MET A 249 38.95 5.13 -0.37
N VAL A 250 39.17 5.77 -1.52
CA VAL A 250 40.52 5.92 -2.10
C VAL A 250 41.38 6.81 -1.25
N GLU A 251 40.85 7.99 -0.81
CA GLU A 251 41.59 8.93 0.05
C GLU A 251 41.98 8.31 1.41
N THR A 252 41.19 7.38 1.93
CA THR A 252 41.46 6.68 3.18
C THR A 252 42.25 5.39 2.98
N HIS A 253 42.68 5.07 1.77
CA HIS A 253 43.39 3.82 1.39
C HIS A 253 42.59 2.52 1.69
N ALA A 254 41.26 2.62 1.79
CA ALA A 254 40.37 1.46 1.95
C ALA A 254 40.24 0.63 0.67
N ILE A 255 40.39 1.28 -0.48
CA ILE A 255 40.44 0.65 -1.81
C ILE A 255 41.50 1.31 -2.68
N THR A 256 41.93 0.60 -3.75
CA THR A 256 42.82 1.20 -4.75
C THR A 256 42.07 2.03 -5.79
N PRO A 257 42.73 2.94 -6.52
CA PRO A 257 42.11 3.67 -7.65
C PRO A 257 41.50 2.72 -8.70
N GLU A 258 42.16 1.60 -9.00
CA GLU A 258 41.69 0.60 -9.96
C GLU A 258 40.39 -0.08 -9.48
N GLN A 259 40.29 -0.40 -8.18
CA GLN A 259 39.08 -0.94 -7.57
C GLN A 259 37.92 0.08 -7.62
N ARG A 260 38.22 1.37 -7.42
CA ARG A 260 37.24 2.46 -7.55
C ARG A 260 36.74 2.55 -8.99
N ASP A 261 37.61 2.54 -9.99
CA ASP A 261 37.23 2.65 -11.40
C ASP A 261 36.43 1.43 -11.88
N LEU A 262 36.78 0.23 -11.42
CA LEU A 262 36.02 -0.97 -11.64
C LEU A 262 34.62 -0.89 -11.02
N ALA A 263 34.51 -0.42 -9.77
CA ALA A 263 33.24 -0.25 -9.08
C ALA A 263 32.35 0.80 -9.76
N PHE A 264 32.94 1.89 -10.26
CA PHE A 264 32.23 2.93 -11.00
C PHE A 264 31.72 2.44 -12.36
N SER A 265 32.51 1.64 -13.08
CA SER A 265 32.13 1.11 -14.39
C SER A 265 31.15 -0.07 -14.31
N THR A 266 31.00 -0.69 -13.14
CA THR A 266 30.09 -1.82 -12.90
C THR A 266 28.79 -1.31 -12.31
N PRO A 267 27.67 -1.28 -13.07
CA PRO A 267 26.39 -0.78 -12.56
C PRO A 267 25.89 -1.60 -11.37
N VAL A 268 25.60 -0.96 -10.26
CA VAL A 268 24.96 -1.60 -9.11
C VAL A 268 23.51 -1.95 -9.48
N ARG A 269 23.20 -3.24 -9.42
CA ARG A 269 21.84 -3.74 -9.69
C ARG A 269 21.08 -3.86 -8.38
N VAL A 270 20.13 -2.98 -8.19
CA VAL A 270 19.17 -3.08 -7.08
C VAL A 270 18.19 -4.21 -7.39
N SER A 271 17.86 -5.00 -6.36
CA SER A 271 16.97 -6.15 -6.50
C SER A 271 15.61 -5.77 -7.10
N PRO A 272 15.11 -6.49 -8.11
CA PRO A 272 13.79 -6.27 -8.66
C PRO A 272 12.65 -6.39 -7.63
N THR A 273 12.82 -7.22 -6.60
CA THR A 273 11.85 -7.37 -5.51
C THR A 273 11.71 -6.10 -4.67
N LEU A 274 12.77 -5.30 -4.59
CA LEU A 274 12.72 -4.00 -3.93
C LEU A 274 12.16 -2.90 -4.84
N ALA A 275 12.49 -2.96 -6.12
CA ALA A 275 11.97 -2.05 -7.14
C ALA A 275 10.49 -2.34 -7.46
N SER A 276 9.93 -3.45 -6.96
CA SER A 276 8.53 -3.73 -7.20
C SER A 276 7.67 -2.82 -6.33
N GLN A 277 7.38 -1.63 -6.85
CA GLN A 277 6.22 -0.82 -6.46
C GLN A 277 4.90 -1.52 -6.86
N ARG A 278 5.02 -2.81 -7.23
CA ARG A 278 3.91 -3.63 -7.66
C ARG A 278 2.96 -3.87 -6.50
N ALA A 279 1.69 -3.85 -6.80
CA ALA A 279 0.63 -4.15 -5.85
C ALA A 279 0.57 -3.24 -4.60
N GLN A 280 1.18 -2.02 -4.61
CA GLN A 280 1.18 -1.16 -3.41
C GLN A 280 -0.24 -0.76 -2.99
N TYR A 281 -1.12 -0.44 -3.94
CA TYR A 281 -2.53 -0.18 -3.65
C TYR A 281 -3.23 -1.37 -2.99
N PHE A 282 -2.90 -2.58 -3.43
CA PHE A 282 -3.42 -3.81 -2.83
C PHE A 282 -2.87 -4.01 -1.42
N ILE A 283 -1.56 -3.84 -1.21
CA ILE A 283 -0.93 -3.99 0.10
C ILE A 283 -1.50 -2.96 1.09
N ASP A 284 -1.68 -1.70 0.69
CA ASP A 284 -2.26 -0.67 1.56
C ASP A 284 -3.72 -1.01 1.92
N TRP A 285 -4.48 -1.55 0.97
CA TRP A 285 -5.84 -1.98 1.21
C TRP A 285 -5.94 -3.09 2.24
N ILE A 286 -5.09 -4.14 2.14
CA ILE A 286 -5.12 -5.27 3.07
C ILE A 286 -4.38 -5.01 4.39
N ASP A 287 -3.42 -4.08 4.46
CA ASP A 287 -2.66 -3.80 5.69
C ASP A 287 -3.58 -3.31 6.82
N ALA A 288 -4.57 -2.48 6.51
CA ALA A 288 -5.60 -2.06 7.46
C ALA A 288 -6.44 -3.26 7.95
N GLU A 289 -6.79 -4.19 7.05
CA GLU A 289 -7.53 -5.40 7.38
C GLU A 289 -6.70 -6.36 8.26
N VAL A 290 -5.41 -6.56 7.96
CA VAL A 290 -4.48 -7.35 8.81
C VAL A 290 -4.50 -6.82 10.23
N ARG A 291 -4.35 -5.49 10.43
CA ARG A 291 -4.37 -4.87 11.78
C ARG A 291 -5.72 -5.02 12.48
N SER A 292 -6.81 -5.02 11.73
CA SER A 292 -8.15 -5.27 12.29
C SER A 292 -8.33 -6.71 12.75
N LEU A 293 -7.76 -7.68 12.03
CA LEU A 293 -7.91 -9.12 12.31
C LEU A 293 -7.03 -9.60 13.47
N VAL A 294 -5.78 -9.11 13.58
CA VAL A 294 -4.80 -9.63 14.55
C VAL A 294 -4.29 -8.60 15.55
N GLY A 295 -4.78 -7.36 15.49
CA GLY A 295 -4.31 -6.26 16.33
C GLY A 295 -2.93 -5.74 15.94
N GLN A 296 -2.27 -5.04 16.88
CA GLN A 296 -0.88 -4.60 16.66
C GLN A 296 0.04 -5.83 16.78
N PRO A 297 0.86 -6.10 15.77
CA PRO A 297 1.78 -7.23 15.81
C PRO A 297 2.77 -7.11 16.97
N THR A 298 2.94 -8.18 17.72
CA THR A 298 3.97 -8.31 18.77
C THR A 298 5.15 -9.18 18.34
N GLU A 299 4.98 -9.90 17.24
CA GLU A 299 5.98 -10.76 16.59
C GLU A 299 5.87 -10.67 15.06
N ASP A 300 6.87 -11.15 14.33
CA ASP A 300 6.86 -11.12 12.87
C ASP A 300 5.72 -11.96 12.31
N LEU A 301 5.02 -11.38 11.34
CA LEU A 301 3.89 -11.99 10.67
C LEU A 301 4.21 -12.32 9.22
N VAL A 302 3.61 -13.39 8.74
CA VAL A 302 3.57 -13.75 7.33
C VAL A 302 2.10 -13.75 6.91
N VAL A 303 1.77 -12.92 5.93
CA VAL A 303 0.44 -12.78 5.34
C VAL A 303 0.47 -13.44 3.96
N GLU A 304 -0.21 -14.56 3.82
CA GLU A 304 -0.43 -15.21 2.54
C GLU A 304 -1.62 -14.53 1.88
N THR A 305 -1.38 -13.91 0.72
CA THR A 305 -2.39 -13.11 0.03
C THR A 305 -2.95 -13.81 -1.19
N THR A 306 -4.06 -13.29 -1.71
CA THR A 306 -4.72 -13.81 -2.91
C THR A 306 -4.11 -13.29 -4.20
N ILE A 307 -3.24 -12.26 -4.15
CA ILE A 307 -2.71 -11.58 -5.34
C ILE A 307 -1.89 -12.53 -6.21
N ASP A 308 -2.00 -12.37 -7.52
CA ASP A 308 -1.16 -13.07 -8.52
C ASP A 308 -0.23 -12.04 -9.16
N LEU A 309 1.06 -12.07 -8.82
CA LEU A 309 2.01 -11.04 -9.28
C LEU A 309 2.13 -10.93 -10.82
N PRO A 310 2.16 -12.01 -11.60
CA PRO A 310 2.05 -11.94 -13.05
C PRO A 310 0.78 -11.28 -13.58
N VAL A 311 -0.39 -11.61 -13.00
CA VAL A 311 -1.68 -11.03 -13.36
C VAL A 311 -1.73 -9.56 -12.94
N GLN A 312 -1.27 -9.24 -11.73
CA GLN A 312 -1.11 -7.86 -11.25
C GLN A 312 -0.24 -7.02 -12.19
N ALA A 313 0.90 -7.55 -12.59
CA ALA A 313 1.82 -6.84 -13.51
C ALA A 313 1.19 -6.58 -14.88
N SER A 314 0.30 -7.45 -15.36
CA SER A 314 -0.43 -7.21 -16.62
C SER A 314 -1.44 -6.07 -16.47
N ALA A 315 -2.15 -6.01 -15.34
CA ALA A 315 -3.09 -4.93 -15.02
C ALA A 315 -2.39 -3.56 -14.94
N GLU A 316 -1.28 -3.48 -14.22
CA GLU A 316 -0.48 -2.25 -14.09
C GLU A 316 0.06 -1.77 -15.45
N ARG A 317 0.53 -2.70 -16.30
CA ARG A 317 1.01 -2.36 -17.64
C ARG A 317 -0.11 -1.83 -18.53
N SER A 318 -1.25 -2.51 -18.58
CA SER A 318 -2.40 -2.11 -19.41
C SER A 318 -2.91 -0.73 -19.02
N ILE A 319 -3.02 -0.42 -17.74
CA ILE A 319 -3.39 0.91 -17.24
C ILE A 319 -2.34 1.94 -17.65
N ARG A 320 -1.08 1.71 -17.32
CA ARG A 320 0.00 2.68 -17.61
C ARG A 320 0.10 2.98 -19.09
N GLN A 321 0.06 1.97 -19.94
CA GLN A 321 0.14 2.13 -21.39
C GLN A 321 -0.97 3.03 -21.93
N ILE A 322 -2.22 2.78 -21.55
CA ILE A 322 -3.38 3.54 -22.04
C ILE A 322 -3.41 4.95 -21.45
N VAL A 323 -3.17 5.12 -20.15
CA VAL A 323 -3.16 6.45 -19.53
C VAL A 323 -2.06 7.31 -20.12
N THR A 324 -0.83 6.79 -20.27
CA THR A 324 0.28 7.53 -20.88
C THR A 324 -0.02 7.92 -22.34
N ARG A 325 -0.61 7.02 -23.14
CA ARG A 325 -0.99 7.29 -24.52
C ARG A 325 -2.06 8.39 -24.63
N ASP A 326 -3.07 8.34 -23.76
CA ASP A 326 -4.31 9.09 -23.93
C ASP A 326 -4.39 10.35 -23.04
N ILE A 327 -3.36 10.63 -22.24
CA ILE A 327 -3.37 11.77 -21.31
C ILE A 327 -3.50 13.13 -22.05
N THR A 328 -2.75 13.32 -23.13
CA THR A 328 -2.73 14.59 -23.87
C THR A 328 -3.95 14.74 -24.78
N GLU A 329 -4.28 13.69 -25.56
CA GLU A 329 -5.32 13.76 -26.56
C GLU A 329 -6.73 13.61 -26.00
N ARG A 330 -6.91 12.69 -25.02
CA ARG A 330 -8.22 12.35 -24.47
C ARG A 330 -8.45 12.88 -23.06
N GLY A 331 -7.40 13.39 -22.42
CA GLY A 331 -7.48 13.94 -21.05
C GLY A 331 -7.70 12.87 -19.98
N ILE A 332 -7.29 11.63 -20.25
CA ILE A 332 -7.34 10.54 -19.26
C ILE A 332 -6.19 10.75 -18.27
N GLN A 333 -6.47 10.95 -16.99
CA GLN A 333 -5.43 11.13 -15.98
C GLN A 333 -5.25 9.90 -15.11
N GLN A 334 -6.33 9.18 -14.82
CA GLN A 334 -6.33 8.06 -13.90
C GLN A 334 -7.14 6.88 -14.44
N ALA A 335 -6.77 5.69 -13.98
CA ALA A 335 -7.55 4.48 -14.19
C ALA A 335 -7.39 3.57 -12.97
N ALA A 336 -8.39 2.73 -12.73
CA ALA A 336 -8.34 1.69 -11.71
C ALA A 336 -8.86 0.37 -12.28
N LEU A 337 -8.31 -0.74 -11.77
CA LEU A 337 -8.71 -2.09 -12.17
C LEU A 337 -8.76 -2.99 -10.95
N VAL A 338 -9.86 -3.73 -10.81
CA VAL A 338 -9.98 -4.83 -9.85
C VAL A 338 -10.39 -6.09 -10.60
N ALA A 339 -9.62 -7.17 -10.39
CA ALA A 339 -9.95 -8.48 -10.93
C ALA A 339 -9.96 -9.54 -9.84
N MET A 340 -10.99 -10.39 -9.87
CA MET A 340 -11.19 -11.44 -8.88
C MET A 340 -11.70 -12.74 -9.52
N ASP A 341 -11.41 -13.85 -8.84
CA ASP A 341 -11.98 -15.13 -9.23
C ASP A 341 -13.42 -15.32 -8.69
N GLY A 342 -14.08 -16.39 -9.14
CA GLY A 342 -15.45 -16.69 -8.76
C GLY A 342 -15.67 -17.02 -7.28
N GLU A 343 -14.60 -17.08 -6.49
CA GLU A 343 -14.66 -17.23 -5.02
C GLU A 343 -14.40 -15.91 -4.29
N GLY A 344 -14.04 -14.83 -5.01
CA GLY A 344 -13.76 -13.52 -4.44
C GLY A 344 -12.28 -13.24 -4.16
N ARG A 345 -11.35 -14.15 -4.52
CA ARG A 345 -9.91 -13.88 -4.38
C ARG A 345 -9.50 -12.79 -5.33
N ILE A 346 -8.97 -11.71 -4.79
CA ILE A 346 -8.43 -10.61 -5.60
C ILE A 346 -7.13 -11.08 -6.26
N ARG A 347 -7.11 -11.14 -7.60
CA ARG A 347 -5.95 -11.56 -8.39
C ARG A 347 -5.16 -10.38 -8.97
N ALA A 348 -5.83 -9.24 -9.20
CA ALA A 348 -5.20 -7.97 -9.54
C ALA A 348 -5.97 -6.80 -8.91
N PHE A 349 -5.21 -5.78 -8.48
CA PHE A 349 -5.77 -4.63 -7.80
C PHE A 349 -4.91 -3.39 -8.05
N VAL A 350 -5.40 -2.47 -8.87
CA VAL A 350 -4.67 -1.27 -9.29
C VAL A 350 -5.53 -0.05 -9.00
N GLY A 351 -5.08 0.80 -8.09
CA GLY A 351 -5.82 1.99 -7.63
C GLY A 351 -5.46 3.29 -8.33
N GLY A 352 -4.56 3.27 -9.34
CA GLY A 352 -4.13 4.45 -10.08
C GLY A 352 -3.06 4.13 -11.11
N ALA A 353 -2.74 5.11 -11.97
CA ALA A 353 -1.75 4.96 -13.02
C ALA A 353 -0.31 4.85 -12.48
N ASP A 354 0.02 5.64 -11.47
CA ASP A 354 1.32 5.62 -10.78
C ASP A 354 1.14 5.87 -9.28
N TYR A 355 1.58 4.89 -8.47
CA TYR A 355 1.50 4.96 -7.01
C TYR A 355 2.41 6.04 -6.41
N THR A 356 3.51 6.36 -7.07
CA THR A 356 4.46 7.38 -6.59
C THR A 356 3.92 8.79 -6.72
N GLU A 357 3.09 9.03 -7.73
CA GLU A 357 2.44 10.30 -7.96
C GLU A 357 1.18 10.48 -7.10
N SER A 358 0.40 9.40 -6.94
CA SER A 358 -0.84 9.43 -6.16
C SER A 358 -1.07 8.11 -5.43
N GLN A 359 -1.11 8.15 -4.11
CA GLN A 359 -1.40 7.00 -3.23
C GLN A 359 -2.91 6.82 -2.99
N TYR A 360 -3.76 7.72 -3.51
CA TYR A 360 -5.21 7.58 -3.40
C TYR A 360 -5.69 6.33 -4.12
N ASN A 361 -6.32 5.43 -3.36
CA ASN A 361 -6.70 4.11 -3.85
C ASN A 361 -8.08 4.14 -4.52
N ARG A 362 -8.11 4.42 -5.80
CA ARG A 362 -9.37 4.54 -6.57
C ARG A 362 -10.09 3.22 -6.73
N ALA A 363 -9.41 2.09 -6.54
CA ALA A 363 -10.02 0.77 -6.63
C ALA A 363 -11.02 0.48 -5.50
N SER A 364 -10.75 0.96 -4.28
CA SER A 364 -11.58 0.78 -3.09
C SER A 364 -12.28 2.05 -2.59
N ASP A 365 -11.59 3.19 -2.62
CA ASP A 365 -11.99 4.39 -1.89
C ASP A 365 -12.74 5.41 -2.76
N SER A 366 -12.61 5.32 -4.09
CA SER A 366 -13.34 6.20 -4.98
C SER A 366 -14.83 5.91 -4.98
N ARG A 367 -15.61 6.97 -5.21
CA ARG A 367 -17.04 6.91 -5.47
C ARG A 367 -17.28 7.59 -6.80
N ARG A 368 -17.53 6.78 -7.85
CA ARG A 368 -17.64 7.22 -9.23
C ARG A 368 -18.95 6.74 -9.85
N GLN A 369 -19.60 7.60 -10.59
CA GLN A 369 -20.88 7.30 -11.18
C GLN A 369 -20.75 6.13 -12.17
N ALA A 370 -21.55 5.05 -11.95
CA ALA A 370 -21.47 3.82 -12.75
C ALA A 370 -21.93 4.01 -14.19
N GLY A 371 -22.84 4.96 -14.44
CA GLY A 371 -23.45 5.14 -15.74
C GLY A 371 -24.10 3.84 -16.23
N SER A 372 -24.07 3.60 -17.53
CA SER A 372 -24.68 2.40 -18.15
C SER A 372 -24.11 1.05 -17.68
N ALA A 373 -23.01 1.02 -16.93
CA ALA A 373 -22.57 -0.21 -16.28
C ALA A 373 -23.51 -0.68 -15.16
N PHE A 374 -24.45 0.16 -14.73
CA PHE A 374 -25.47 -0.20 -13.76
C PHE A 374 -26.70 -0.89 -14.39
N LYS A 375 -26.91 -0.78 -15.72
CA LYS A 375 -28.06 -1.36 -16.42
C LYS A 375 -28.29 -2.85 -16.20
N PRO A 376 -27.26 -3.73 -16.10
CA PRO A 376 -27.47 -5.14 -15.83
C PRO A 376 -28.32 -5.42 -14.58
N PHE A 377 -28.30 -4.56 -13.56
CA PHE A 377 -29.14 -4.73 -12.37
C PHE A 377 -30.63 -4.45 -12.68
N VAL A 378 -30.91 -3.48 -13.57
CA VAL A 378 -32.26 -3.21 -14.07
C VAL A 378 -32.79 -4.42 -14.84
N TYR A 379 -32.00 -4.92 -15.79
CA TYR A 379 -32.39 -6.05 -16.62
C TYR A 379 -32.49 -7.35 -15.83
N LEU A 380 -31.61 -7.59 -14.85
CA LEU A 380 -31.72 -8.74 -13.98
C LEU A 380 -33.03 -8.72 -13.18
N THR A 381 -33.40 -7.55 -12.61
CA THR A 381 -34.68 -7.39 -11.91
C THR A 381 -35.88 -7.74 -12.82
N ALA A 382 -35.79 -7.36 -14.10
CA ALA A 382 -36.83 -7.72 -15.06
C ALA A 382 -36.85 -9.24 -15.42
N MET A 383 -35.68 -9.86 -15.61
CA MET A 383 -35.60 -11.31 -15.85
C MET A 383 -36.13 -12.12 -14.67
N GLU A 384 -35.92 -11.66 -13.43
CA GLU A 384 -36.41 -12.30 -12.21
C GLU A 384 -37.94 -12.27 -12.04
N ILE A 385 -38.61 -11.31 -12.67
CA ILE A 385 -40.09 -11.25 -12.70
C ILE A 385 -40.68 -11.90 -13.96
N GLY A 386 -39.88 -12.62 -14.75
CA GLY A 386 -40.34 -13.41 -15.87
C GLY A 386 -40.20 -12.77 -17.25
N ARG A 387 -39.56 -11.61 -17.37
CA ARG A 387 -39.18 -11.09 -18.71
C ARG A 387 -38.10 -11.96 -19.34
N THR A 388 -38.04 -11.95 -20.65
CA THR A 388 -37.08 -12.71 -21.47
C THR A 388 -36.20 -11.78 -22.31
N PRO A 389 -35.01 -12.21 -22.75
CA PRO A 389 -34.17 -11.45 -23.66
C PRO A 389 -34.86 -11.05 -24.98
N GLU A 390 -35.81 -11.87 -25.42
CA GLU A 390 -36.50 -11.72 -26.72
C GLU A 390 -37.77 -10.84 -26.60
N ASP A 391 -38.19 -10.50 -25.38
CA ASP A 391 -39.29 -9.57 -25.17
C ASP A 391 -38.97 -8.22 -25.83
N LYS A 392 -39.99 -7.67 -26.53
CA LYS A 392 -39.86 -6.43 -27.25
C LYS A 392 -40.26 -5.22 -26.39
N MET A 393 -39.59 -4.12 -26.60
CA MET A 393 -39.93 -2.80 -26.03
C MET A 393 -39.61 -1.71 -27.03
N VAL A 394 -40.44 -0.64 -27.04
CA VAL A 394 -40.29 0.44 -28.01
C VAL A 394 -39.24 1.43 -27.51
N ASP A 395 -38.20 1.66 -28.29
CA ASP A 395 -37.26 2.76 -28.15
C ASP A 395 -37.77 4.01 -28.82
N GLU A 396 -38.40 4.89 -28.04
CA GLU A 396 -38.94 6.17 -28.46
C GLU A 396 -38.79 7.19 -27.30
N PRO A 397 -39.01 8.49 -27.53
CA PRO A 397 -39.02 9.47 -26.46
C PRO A 397 -39.96 9.06 -25.33
N VAL A 398 -39.52 9.19 -24.09
CA VAL A 398 -40.29 8.82 -22.90
C VAL A 398 -40.10 9.84 -21.82
N THR A 399 -41.19 10.11 -21.07
CA THR A 399 -41.21 10.97 -19.88
C THR A 399 -41.59 10.12 -18.67
N ILE A 400 -40.82 10.17 -17.60
CA ILE A 400 -41.06 9.45 -16.33
C ILE A 400 -41.08 10.46 -15.21
N GLY A 401 -42.27 10.84 -14.76
CA GLY A 401 -42.44 12.04 -13.92
C GLY A 401 -41.95 13.27 -14.68
N ASP A 402 -41.04 14.02 -14.09
CA ASP A 402 -40.43 15.22 -14.70
C ASP A 402 -39.14 14.91 -15.49
N TRP A 403 -38.73 13.63 -15.57
CA TRP A 403 -37.48 13.24 -16.18
C TRP A 403 -37.67 12.70 -17.61
N VAL A 404 -36.87 13.24 -18.54
CA VAL A 404 -36.89 12.87 -19.97
C VAL A 404 -35.53 12.32 -20.37
N PRO A 405 -35.34 10.98 -20.27
CA PRO A 405 -34.07 10.35 -20.71
C PRO A 405 -33.91 10.42 -22.23
N ARG A 406 -32.67 10.63 -22.68
CA ARG A 406 -32.33 10.65 -24.10
C ARG A 406 -31.28 9.55 -24.40
N ASN A 407 -31.38 8.94 -25.58
CA ASN A 407 -30.35 8.04 -26.06
C ASN A 407 -29.06 8.81 -26.36
N TYR A 408 -27.92 8.16 -26.13
CA TYR A 408 -26.60 8.76 -26.38
C TYR A 408 -26.41 9.23 -27.83
N THR A 409 -26.95 8.48 -28.80
CA THR A 409 -26.90 8.79 -30.22
C THR A 409 -27.88 9.90 -30.65
N GLY A 410 -28.83 10.26 -29.80
CA GLY A 410 -29.96 11.11 -30.15
C GLY A 410 -30.99 10.48 -31.09
N LYS A 411 -30.79 9.20 -31.49
CA LYS A 411 -31.67 8.44 -32.39
C LYS A 411 -32.45 7.40 -31.59
N TYR A 412 -33.57 6.98 -32.18
CA TYR A 412 -34.47 5.98 -31.62
C TYR A 412 -34.58 4.81 -32.63
N LEU A 413 -34.62 3.58 -32.11
CA LEU A 413 -34.58 2.35 -32.90
C LEU A 413 -35.98 1.74 -33.15
N GLY A 414 -37.04 2.30 -32.55
CA GLY A 414 -38.35 1.69 -32.58
C GLY A 414 -38.47 0.41 -31.74
N GLU A 415 -39.23 -0.57 -32.22
CA GLU A 415 -39.43 -1.84 -31.54
C GLU A 415 -38.20 -2.71 -31.62
N ILE A 416 -37.57 -2.97 -30.48
CA ILE A 416 -36.35 -3.82 -30.34
C ILE A 416 -36.50 -4.80 -29.19
N THR A 417 -35.73 -5.89 -29.20
CA THR A 417 -35.66 -6.84 -28.10
C THR A 417 -34.91 -6.26 -26.90
N LEU A 418 -35.16 -6.77 -25.68
CA LEU A 418 -34.40 -6.42 -24.48
C LEU A 418 -32.91 -6.76 -24.65
N LYS A 419 -32.58 -7.85 -25.33
CA LYS A 419 -31.21 -8.24 -25.68
C LYS A 419 -30.52 -7.16 -26.51
N THR A 420 -31.14 -6.71 -27.59
CA THR A 420 -30.63 -5.61 -28.43
C THR A 420 -30.50 -4.30 -27.63
N ALA A 421 -31.51 -3.98 -26.83
CA ALA A 421 -31.54 -2.77 -26.01
C ALA A 421 -30.38 -2.73 -24.99
N LEU A 422 -30.06 -3.84 -24.33
CA LEU A 422 -28.89 -3.93 -23.41
C LEU A 422 -27.58 -3.87 -24.19
N ALA A 423 -27.48 -4.58 -25.33
CA ALA A 423 -26.26 -4.61 -26.16
C ALA A 423 -25.90 -3.21 -26.68
N GLN A 424 -26.89 -2.48 -27.20
CA GLN A 424 -26.73 -1.11 -27.69
C GLN A 424 -26.80 -0.06 -26.58
N SER A 425 -27.04 -0.49 -25.36
CA SER A 425 -27.11 0.39 -24.18
C SER A 425 -28.18 1.50 -24.29
N VAL A 426 -29.34 1.18 -24.85
CA VAL A 426 -30.44 2.12 -25.07
C VAL A 426 -30.97 2.67 -23.74
N ASN A 427 -31.05 4.01 -23.63
CA ASN A 427 -31.40 4.67 -22.39
C ASN A 427 -32.92 4.66 -22.11
N THR A 428 -33.72 4.92 -23.13
CA THR A 428 -35.18 4.99 -23.02
C THR A 428 -35.77 3.65 -22.62
N VAL A 429 -35.29 2.54 -23.21
CA VAL A 429 -35.71 1.19 -22.84
C VAL A 429 -35.31 0.86 -21.41
N ALA A 430 -34.08 1.16 -20.99
CA ALA A 430 -33.65 0.94 -19.63
C ALA A 430 -34.48 1.75 -18.62
N ALA A 431 -34.85 2.99 -18.96
CA ALA A 431 -35.69 3.85 -18.12
C ALA A 431 -37.14 3.31 -18.01
N ARG A 432 -37.73 2.89 -19.13
CA ARG A 432 -39.05 2.23 -19.13
C ARG A 432 -39.06 0.97 -18.29
N LEU A 433 -38.03 0.11 -18.49
CA LEU A 433 -37.89 -1.14 -17.77
C LEU A 433 -37.72 -0.93 -16.25
N ALA A 434 -36.85 0.04 -15.85
CA ALA A 434 -36.67 0.37 -14.43
C ALA A 434 -37.94 0.93 -13.79
N ASN A 435 -38.74 1.69 -14.55
CA ASN A 435 -40.03 2.20 -14.08
C ASN A 435 -41.07 1.04 -13.93
N GLU A 436 -41.06 0.08 -14.86
CA GLU A 436 -41.93 -1.11 -14.81
C GLU A 436 -41.63 -1.99 -13.61
N VAL A 437 -40.33 -2.35 -13.39
CA VAL A 437 -39.92 -3.24 -12.30
C VAL A 437 -39.85 -2.56 -10.94
N GLY A 438 -39.85 -1.23 -10.92
CA GLY A 438 -39.75 -0.40 -9.72
C GLY A 438 -38.27 -0.13 -9.33
N THR A 439 -37.91 1.13 -9.16
CA THR A 439 -36.54 1.59 -8.84
C THR A 439 -36.01 1.07 -7.49
N ASN A 440 -36.92 0.84 -6.51
CA ASN A 440 -36.56 0.22 -5.23
C ASN A 440 -36.13 -1.24 -5.41
N ASN A 441 -36.77 -2.00 -6.30
CA ASN A 441 -36.41 -3.38 -6.59
C ASN A 441 -35.04 -3.45 -7.30
N VAL A 442 -34.76 -2.52 -8.23
CA VAL A 442 -33.45 -2.38 -8.87
C VAL A 442 -32.37 -2.11 -7.82
N ALA A 443 -32.60 -1.21 -6.88
CA ALA A 443 -31.65 -0.92 -5.79
C ALA A 443 -31.44 -2.13 -4.88
N ALA A 444 -32.50 -2.89 -4.56
CA ALA A 444 -32.41 -4.12 -3.78
C ALA A 444 -31.59 -5.20 -4.51
N THR A 445 -31.80 -5.36 -5.83
CA THR A 445 -31.01 -6.27 -6.67
C THR A 445 -29.52 -5.89 -6.66
N ALA A 446 -29.19 -4.63 -6.86
CA ALA A 446 -27.80 -4.16 -6.84
C ALA A 446 -27.11 -4.40 -5.47
N LYS A 447 -27.82 -4.12 -4.37
CA LYS A 447 -27.33 -4.41 -3.00
C LYS A 447 -27.13 -5.91 -2.75
N ARG A 448 -28.09 -6.75 -3.17
CA ARG A 448 -28.00 -8.20 -3.06
C ARG A 448 -26.80 -8.77 -3.79
N LEU A 449 -26.40 -8.15 -4.91
CA LEU A 449 -25.22 -8.56 -5.68
C LEU A 449 -23.91 -8.03 -5.11
N GLY A 450 -23.94 -7.10 -4.15
CA GLY A 450 -22.71 -6.65 -3.45
C GLY A 450 -22.39 -5.16 -3.54
N ILE A 451 -23.26 -4.32 -4.11
CA ILE A 451 -23.11 -2.86 -4.01
C ILE A 451 -23.44 -2.41 -2.59
N SER A 452 -22.43 -1.91 -1.87
CA SER A 452 -22.55 -1.43 -0.49
C SER A 452 -22.75 0.08 -0.41
N SER A 453 -22.35 0.80 -1.45
CA SER A 453 -22.55 2.25 -1.57
C SER A 453 -24.04 2.65 -1.44
N PRO A 454 -24.34 3.85 -0.91
CA PRO A 454 -25.70 4.36 -0.87
C PRO A 454 -26.33 4.47 -2.26
N ILE A 455 -27.53 3.93 -2.44
CA ILE A 455 -28.25 3.96 -3.72
C ILE A 455 -29.49 4.84 -3.54
N GLN A 456 -29.56 5.93 -4.33
CA GLN A 456 -30.77 6.73 -4.45
C GLN A 456 -31.72 6.07 -5.46
N THR A 457 -33.01 5.95 -5.08
CA THR A 457 -34.00 5.20 -5.85
C THR A 457 -34.87 6.07 -6.79
N GLY A 458 -34.34 7.21 -7.23
CA GLY A 458 -35.00 8.04 -8.24
C GLY A 458 -34.94 7.41 -9.65
N PRO A 459 -35.72 7.94 -10.63
CA PRO A 459 -35.77 7.39 -11.99
C PRO A 459 -34.40 7.30 -12.70
N SER A 460 -33.46 8.18 -12.36
CA SER A 460 -32.11 8.20 -12.92
C SER A 460 -31.25 6.98 -12.57
N ILE A 461 -31.69 6.14 -11.60
CA ILE A 461 -31.04 4.85 -11.30
C ILE A 461 -30.95 3.96 -12.55
N ALA A 462 -31.95 4.05 -13.43
CA ALA A 462 -31.98 3.32 -14.70
C ALA A 462 -30.75 3.55 -15.58
N LEU A 463 -30.14 4.72 -15.47
CA LEU A 463 -28.93 5.11 -16.21
C LEU A 463 -27.66 5.10 -15.36
N GLY A 464 -27.78 4.59 -14.12
CA GLY A 464 -26.64 4.44 -13.21
C GLY A 464 -26.16 5.75 -12.58
N ALA A 465 -27.10 6.64 -12.19
CA ALA A 465 -26.82 7.78 -11.33
C ALA A 465 -26.53 7.29 -9.88
N VAL A 466 -25.61 6.34 -9.76
CA VAL A 466 -25.18 5.67 -8.53
C VAL A 466 -23.65 5.69 -8.49
N GLU A 467 -23.11 6.13 -7.38
CA GLU A 467 -21.66 6.19 -7.18
C GLU A 467 -21.15 4.88 -6.55
N VAL A 468 -20.14 4.29 -7.17
CA VAL A 468 -19.59 2.99 -6.82
C VAL A 468 -18.06 2.97 -6.94
N SER A 469 -17.43 1.97 -6.34
CA SER A 469 -16.00 1.69 -6.55
C SER A 469 -15.78 0.57 -7.58
N PRO A 470 -14.61 0.47 -8.21
CA PRO A 470 -14.23 -0.67 -9.04
C PRO A 470 -14.33 -2.01 -8.31
N LEU A 471 -13.99 -2.06 -7.03
CA LEU A 471 -14.14 -3.25 -6.20
C LEU A 471 -15.60 -3.69 -6.08
N GLU A 472 -16.51 -2.76 -5.80
CA GLU A 472 -17.96 -3.07 -5.72
C GLU A 472 -18.50 -3.56 -7.06
N MET A 473 -18.09 -2.95 -8.17
CA MET A 473 -18.52 -3.38 -9.51
C MET A 473 -17.99 -4.77 -9.86
N ALA A 474 -16.74 -5.08 -9.54
CA ALA A 474 -16.20 -6.43 -9.73
C ALA A 474 -16.96 -7.46 -8.89
N GLN A 475 -17.27 -7.15 -7.63
CA GLN A 475 -18.09 -8.01 -6.75
C GLN A 475 -19.48 -8.23 -7.31
N ALA A 476 -20.17 -7.17 -7.72
CA ALA A 476 -21.55 -7.23 -8.16
C ALA A 476 -21.74 -7.95 -9.52
N TYR A 477 -20.69 -8.01 -10.35
CA TYR A 477 -20.72 -8.78 -11.59
C TYR A 477 -20.27 -10.23 -11.44
N SER A 478 -19.55 -10.57 -10.36
CA SER A 478 -19.06 -11.93 -10.13
C SER A 478 -20.17 -13.02 -10.09
N PRO A 479 -21.40 -12.74 -9.59
CA PRO A 479 -22.48 -13.72 -9.66
C PRO A 479 -22.84 -14.17 -11.07
N PHE A 480 -22.72 -13.32 -12.09
CA PHE A 480 -22.93 -13.72 -13.50
C PHE A 480 -21.88 -14.72 -13.98
N ALA A 481 -20.65 -14.61 -13.46
CA ALA A 481 -19.50 -15.44 -13.84
C ALA A 481 -19.42 -16.78 -13.08
N ASN A 482 -20.04 -16.90 -11.91
CA ASN A 482 -19.78 -18.01 -10.99
C ASN A 482 -20.99 -18.92 -10.69
N GLY A 483 -22.05 -18.82 -11.47
CA GLY A 483 -23.27 -19.63 -11.29
C GLY A 483 -24.31 -18.99 -10.38
N GLY A 484 -24.26 -17.67 -10.17
CA GLY A 484 -25.26 -16.92 -9.42
C GLY A 484 -24.96 -16.78 -7.92
N TYR A 485 -23.75 -17.08 -7.47
CA TYR A 485 -23.41 -17.01 -6.06
C TYR A 485 -22.78 -15.67 -5.68
N SER A 486 -23.21 -15.13 -4.53
CA SER A 486 -22.61 -13.91 -3.97
C SER A 486 -21.14 -14.13 -3.61
N VAL A 487 -20.34 -13.08 -3.80
CA VAL A 487 -18.95 -13.05 -3.33
C VAL A 487 -18.67 -11.73 -2.65
N LYS A 488 -17.76 -11.76 -1.68
CA LYS A 488 -17.10 -10.58 -1.15
C LYS A 488 -15.62 -10.68 -1.53
N GLY A 489 -15.09 -9.66 -2.19
CA GLY A 489 -13.68 -9.62 -2.55
C GLY A 489 -12.80 -9.60 -1.30
N TYR A 490 -11.75 -10.42 -1.28
CA TYR A 490 -10.80 -10.50 -0.18
C TYR A 490 -9.37 -10.65 -0.70
N GLY A 491 -8.42 -10.16 0.12
CA GLY A 491 -7.00 -10.15 -0.22
C GLY A 491 -6.13 -11.03 0.67
N ILE A 492 -6.67 -11.55 1.77
CA ILE A 492 -5.91 -12.31 2.78
C ILE A 492 -6.42 -13.75 2.83
N GLU A 493 -5.56 -14.70 2.45
CA GLU A 493 -5.83 -16.13 2.60
C GLU A 493 -5.58 -16.58 4.04
N ARG A 494 -4.39 -16.24 4.58
CA ARG A 494 -3.94 -16.67 5.90
C ARG A 494 -2.99 -15.66 6.51
N ILE A 495 -3.06 -15.52 7.84
CA ILE A 495 -2.06 -14.80 8.64
C ILE A 495 -1.46 -15.79 9.62
N ARG A 496 -0.14 -15.90 9.65
CA ARG A 496 0.60 -16.71 10.61
C ARG A 496 1.79 -15.95 11.18
N THR A 497 2.27 -16.38 12.34
CA THR A 497 3.54 -15.90 12.89
C THR A 497 4.71 -16.48 12.09
N ALA A 498 5.92 -15.90 12.24
CA ALA A 498 7.13 -16.47 11.66
C ALA A 498 7.40 -17.90 12.15
N ALA A 499 6.96 -18.23 13.37
CA ALA A 499 7.06 -19.58 13.94
C ALA A 499 6.00 -20.56 13.37
N GLY A 500 5.10 -20.11 12.48
CA GLY A 500 4.10 -20.95 11.82
C GLY A 500 2.75 -21.05 12.53
N LYS A 501 2.53 -20.39 13.68
CA LYS A 501 1.23 -20.35 14.35
C LYS A 501 0.23 -19.56 13.51
N ILE A 502 -0.89 -20.20 13.14
CA ILE A 502 -1.97 -19.57 12.37
C ILE A 502 -2.78 -18.64 13.30
N LEU A 503 -2.92 -17.39 12.90
CA LEU A 503 -3.72 -16.37 13.59
C LEU A 503 -5.08 -16.14 12.90
N TYR A 504 -5.10 -16.27 11.57
CA TYR A 504 -6.29 -16.15 10.73
C TYR A 504 -6.22 -17.09 9.55
N ASP A 505 -7.33 -17.73 9.19
CA ASP A 505 -7.49 -18.51 7.97
C ASP A 505 -8.86 -18.18 7.36
N HIS A 506 -8.86 -17.65 6.14
CA HIS A 506 -10.06 -17.24 5.44
C HIS A 506 -11.01 -18.42 5.20
N ASN A 507 -10.50 -19.61 4.91
CA ASN A 507 -11.34 -20.78 4.63
C ASN A 507 -12.16 -21.24 5.86
N VAL A 508 -11.68 -20.92 7.06
CA VAL A 508 -12.39 -21.19 8.31
C VAL A 508 -13.37 -20.05 8.64
N ALA A 509 -12.97 -18.81 8.37
CA ALA A 509 -13.73 -17.62 8.77
C ALA A 509 -14.82 -17.20 7.76
N ARG A 510 -14.71 -17.64 6.50
CA ARG A 510 -15.63 -17.19 5.43
C ARG A 510 -17.08 -17.61 5.67
N PRO A 511 -18.06 -16.73 5.40
CA PRO A 511 -19.47 -17.09 5.42
C PRO A 511 -19.80 -18.07 4.28
N LYS A 512 -20.86 -18.84 4.47
CA LYS A 512 -21.40 -19.70 3.40
C LYS A 512 -21.84 -18.83 2.21
N ARG A 513 -21.48 -19.25 1.00
CA ARG A 513 -21.91 -18.59 -0.23
C ARG A 513 -23.43 -18.74 -0.39
N VAL A 514 -24.09 -17.64 -0.73
CA VAL A 514 -25.53 -17.58 -0.96
C VAL A 514 -25.80 -17.44 -2.45
N GLN A 515 -26.70 -18.21 -3.00
CA GLN A 515 -27.16 -18.00 -4.37
C GLN A 515 -28.03 -16.74 -4.42
N VAL A 516 -27.61 -15.79 -5.23
CA VAL A 516 -28.24 -14.47 -5.38
C VAL A 516 -28.84 -14.24 -6.78
N ILE A 517 -28.51 -15.08 -7.74
CA ILE A 517 -29.17 -15.16 -9.05
C ILE A 517 -29.49 -16.62 -9.31
N GLY A 518 -30.75 -16.93 -9.55
CA GLY A 518 -31.20 -18.30 -9.78
C GLY A 518 -32.07 -18.44 -11.03
N GLY A 519 -32.52 -19.65 -11.27
CA GLY A 519 -33.46 -19.97 -12.34
C GLY A 519 -33.04 -19.53 -13.74
N PRO A 520 -33.99 -19.15 -14.59
CA PRO A 520 -33.72 -18.76 -15.97
C PRO A 520 -33.10 -17.35 -16.10
N ALA A 521 -33.07 -16.56 -15.03
CA ALA A 521 -32.54 -15.20 -15.08
C ALA A 521 -31.02 -15.16 -15.36
N LEU A 522 -30.25 -16.12 -14.83
CA LEU A 522 -28.81 -16.17 -15.03
C LEU A 522 -28.41 -16.41 -16.50
N PRO A 523 -28.89 -17.49 -17.17
CA PRO A 523 -28.60 -17.70 -18.61
C PRO A 523 -29.14 -16.57 -19.48
N ALA A 524 -30.33 -16.04 -19.18
CA ALA A 524 -30.89 -14.89 -19.89
C ALA A 524 -29.96 -13.67 -19.83
N MET A 525 -29.50 -13.30 -18.63
CA MET A 525 -28.57 -12.20 -18.46
C MET A 525 -27.22 -12.45 -19.16
N ASN A 526 -26.67 -13.66 -19.03
CA ASN A 526 -25.40 -14.00 -19.68
C ASN A 526 -25.49 -13.97 -21.20
N SER A 527 -26.60 -14.40 -21.79
CA SER A 527 -26.86 -14.26 -23.22
C SER A 527 -26.85 -12.78 -23.66
N MET A 528 -27.56 -11.93 -22.93
CA MET A 528 -27.60 -10.49 -23.22
C MET A 528 -26.25 -9.79 -23.01
N MET A 529 -25.49 -10.18 -21.98
CA MET A 529 -24.17 -9.59 -21.68
C MET A 529 -23.08 -10.02 -22.68
N ARG A 530 -23.19 -11.24 -23.26
CA ARG A 530 -22.33 -11.64 -24.41
C ARG A 530 -22.60 -10.79 -25.64
N GLU A 531 -23.87 -10.47 -25.92
CA GLU A 531 -24.25 -9.66 -27.08
C GLU A 531 -23.63 -8.27 -27.06
N VAL A 532 -23.38 -7.71 -25.87
CA VAL A 532 -22.64 -6.43 -25.71
C VAL A 532 -21.27 -6.46 -26.38
N LEU A 533 -20.59 -7.62 -26.35
CA LEU A 533 -19.27 -7.78 -26.98
C LEU A 533 -19.38 -8.26 -28.42
N VAL A 534 -20.48 -8.90 -28.83
CA VAL A 534 -20.65 -9.43 -30.19
C VAL A 534 -21.06 -8.32 -31.17
N SER A 535 -22.14 -7.61 -30.88
CA SER A 535 -22.72 -6.58 -31.77
C SER A 535 -22.90 -5.23 -31.07
N GLY A 536 -22.65 -5.16 -29.73
CA GLY A 536 -22.97 -3.99 -28.94
C GLY A 536 -21.82 -3.01 -28.72
N THR A 537 -21.94 -2.24 -27.66
CA THR A 537 -21.00 -1.16 -27.31
C THR A 537 -19.64 -1.64 -26.82
N GLY A 538 -19.46 -2.94 -26.53
CA GLY A 538 -18.26 -3.53 -25.96
C GLY A 538 -17.37 -4.31 -26.93
N THR A 539 -17.56 -4.19 -28.23
CA THR A 539 -16.86 -4.99 -29.27
C THR A 539 -15.34 -4.92 -29.18
N ARG A 540 -14.75 -3.82 -28.68
CA ARG A 540 -13.30 -3.69 -28.47
C ARG A 540 -12.73 -4.58 -27.37
N ALA A 541 -13.58 -5.09 -26.48
CA ALA A 541 -13.17 -6.01 -25.42
C ALA A 541 -13.08 -7.48 -25.88
N ARG A 542 -13.41 -7.80 -27.14
CA ARG A 542 -13.37 -9.17 -27.70
C ARG A 542 -11.95 -9.72 -27.70
N ILE A 543 -11.84 -10.99 -27.32
CA ILE A 543 -10.62 -11.81 -27.43
C ILE A 543 -11.04 -13.12 -28.07
N GLY A 544 -10.46 -13.47 -29.21
CA GLY A 544 -10.78 -14.72 -29.91
C GLY A 544 -10.50 -15.97 -29.07
N GLY A 545 -11.34 -16.98 -29.18
CA GLY A 545 -11.16 -18.25 -28.48
C GLY A 545 -11.62 -18.27 -27.02
N TYR A 546 -12.24 -17.20 -26.49
CA TYR A 546 -12.75 -17.15 -25.13
C TYR A 546 -14.22 -16.73 -25.09
N ASP A 547 -14.97 -17.35 -24.16
CA ASP A 547 -16.36 -16.99 -23.84
C ASP A 547 -16.35 -15.80 -22.89
N LEU A 548 -16.75 -14.63 -23.40
CA LEU A 548 -16.63 -13.34 -22.70
C LEU A 548 -17.97 -12.61 -22.70
N ALA A 549 -18.28 -11.98 -21.60
CA ALA A 549 -19.44 -11.12 -21.42
C ALA A 549 -19.08 -9.85 -20.65
N GLY A 550 -19.89 -8.80 -20.76
CA GLY A 550 -19.61 -7.56 -20.02
C GLY A 550 -20.52 -6.43 -20.40
N LYS A 551 -20.27 -5.27 -19.79
CA LYS A 551 -21.04 -4.03 -20.03
C LYS A 551 -20.16 -2.80 -19.99
N THR A 552 -20.38 -1.90 -20.91
CA THR A 552 -19.80 -0.55 -20.94
C THR A 552 -20.60 0.41 -20.07
N GLY A 553 -19.91 1.33 -19.40
CA GLY A 553 -20.49 2.46 -18.69
C GLY A 553 -19.90 3.79 -19.20
N THR A 554 -20.72 4.78 -19.37
CA THR A 554 -20.30 6.15 -19.71
C THR A 554 -21.27 7.10 -19.01
N THR A 555 -20.74 8.06 -18.29
CA THR A 555 -21.57 9.11 -17.67
C THR A 555 -21.83 10.25 -18.63
N SER A 556 -22.86 11.03 -18.34
CA SER A 556 -23.07 12.32 -18.99
C SER A 556 -21.79 13.14 -18.87
N ASP A 557 -21.45 13.92 -19.88
CA ASP A 557 -20.25 14.77 -19.95
C ASP A 557 -18.91 14.01 -19.94
N TYR A 558 -18.90 12.68 -20.07
CA TYR A 558 -17.66 11.87 -20.16
C TYR A 558 -16.74 12.00 -18.94
N ARG A 559 -17.30 12.16 -17.72
CA ARG A 559 -16.50 12.27 -16.49
C ARG A 559 -15.94 10.92 -16.05
N ASP A 560 -16.76 9.87 -16.17
CA ASP A 560 -16.43 8.50 -15.83
C ASP A 560 -16.70 7.58 -17.01
N ALA A 561 -15.76 6.68 -17.28
CA ALA A 561 -15.91 5.64 -18.27
C ALA A 561 -15.55 4.28 -17.66
N TRP A 562 -16.39 3.27 -17.91
CA TRP A 562 -16.30 1.95 -17.30
C TRP A 562 -16.35 0.85 -18.34
N PHE A 563 -15.64 -0.24 -18.05
CA PHE A 563 -15.89 -1.54 -18.63
C PHE A 563 -15.83 -2.59 -17.52
N VAL A 564 -16.91 -3.34 -17.34
CA VAL A 564 -16.93 -4.48 -16.41
C VAL A 564 -17.26 -5.72 -17.21
N GLY A 565 -16.37 -6.69 -17.20
CA GLY A 565 -16.51 -7.89 -18.00
C GLY A 565 -16.00 -9.12 -17.26
N TYR A 566 -16.40 -10.28 -17.76
CA TYR A 566 -16.11 -11.56 -17.13
C TYR A 566 -16.04 -12.70 -18.15
N THR A 567 -15.48 -13.82 -17.69
CA THR A 567 -15.59 -15.17 -18.25
C THR A 567 -16.05 -16.13 -17.14
N GLY A 568 -16.19 -17.39 -17.40
CA GLY A 568 -16.59 -18.35 -16.37
C GLY A 568 -15.59 -18.40 -15.21
N GLY A 569 -16.04 -17.91 -14.04
CA GLY A 569 -15.25 -17.91 -12.80
C GLY A 569 -14.21 -16.80 -12.66
N PHE A 570 -14.21 -15.77 -13.53
CA PHE A 570 -13.29 -14.64 -13.40
C PHE A 570 -13.91 -13.33 -13.89
N THR A 571 -13.82 -12.28 -13.08
CA THR A 571 -14.43 -10.96 -13.34
C THR A 571 -13.40 -9.86 -13.20
N ALA A 572 -13.45 -8.85 -14.07
CA ALA A 572 -12.62 -7.65 -13.95
C ALA A 572 -13.44 -6.38 -14.23
N ALA A 573 -13.28 -5.38 -13.37
CA ALA A 573 -13.86 -4.05 -13.50
C ALA A 573 -12.76 -3.02 -13.76
N VAL A 574 -12.94 -2.19 -14.78
CA VAL A 574 -12.05 -1.10 -15.15
C VAL A 574 -12.81 0.22 -15.14
N TRP A 575 -12.22 1.21 -14.48
CA TRP A 575 -12.66 2.60 -14.49
C TRP A 575 -11.56 3.49 -15.06
N VAL A 576 -11.96 4.54 -15.77
CA VAL A 576 -11.09 5.59 -16.31
C VAL A 576 -11.74 6.94 -16.05
N GLY A 577 -10.95 7.92 -15.61
CA GLY A 577 -11.46 9.25 -15.31
C GLY A 577 -10.39 10.25 -14.89
N ARG A 578 -10.83 11.30 -14.20
CA ARG A 578 -10.01 12.36 -13.62
C ARG A 578 -10.37 12.58 -12.15
N ASP A 579 -9.39 12.89 -11.33
CA ASP A 579 -9.61 13.10 -9.88
C ASP A 579 -10.40 14.37 -9.60
N ASP A 580 -10.20 15.40 -10.42
CA ASP A 580 -10.89 16.68 -10.34
C ASP A 580 -12.35 16.64 -10.87
N ASN A 581 -12.82 15.45 -11.28
CA ASN A 581 -14.15 15.22 -11.84
C ASN A 581 -14.49 16.09 -13.06
N THR A 582 -13.47 16.62 -13.78
CA THR A 582 -13.68 17.34 -15.05
C THR A 582 -13.89 16.36 -16.20
N PRO A 583 -14.62 16.76 -17.27
CA PRO A 583 -14.86 15.89 -18.42
C PRO A 583 -13.60 15.47 -19.15
N MET A 584 -13.57 14.22 -19.58
CA MET A 584 -12.61 13.72 -20.58
C MET A 584 -13.10 14.06 -22.00
N ARG A 585 -12.20 14.00 -23.00
CA ARG A 585 -12.54 14.30 -24.41
C ARG A 585 -13.17 13.11 -25.10
N LYS A 586 -14.50 12.98 -25.01
CA LYS A 586 -15.33 11.93 -25.63
C LYS A 586 -14.84 10.48 -25.31
N VAL A 587 -14.33 10.25 -24.10
CA VAL A 587 -13.95 8.91 -23.63
C VAL A 587 -15.21 8.15 -23.22
N THR A 588 -15.43 7.00 -23.84
CA THR A 588 -16.57 6.12 -23.54
C THR A 588 -16.10 4.78 -23.00
N GLY A 589 -17.00 4.04 -22.36
CA GLY A 589 -16.71 2.72 -21.82
C GLY A 589 -16.28 1.69 -22.89
N GLY A 590 -16.74 1.84 -24.13
CA GLY A 590 -16.31 1.02 -25.27
C GLY A 590 -14.96 1.44 -25.88
N GLY A 591 -14.32 2.50 -25.35
CA GLY A 591 -12.98 2.96 -25.73
C GLY A 591 -11.89 2.47 -24.79
N ALA A 592 -11.18 3.41 -24.14
CA ALA A 592 -10.04 3.13 -23.29
C ALA A 592 -10.30 2.08 -22.18
N PRO A 593 -11.43 2.10 -21.42
CA PRO A 593 -11.69 1.05 -20.43
C PRO A 593 -11.80 -0.35 -21.03
N ALA A 594 -12.46 -0.50 -22.20
CA ALA A 594 -12.57 -1.77 -22.89
C ALA A 594 -11.22 -2.25 -23.44
N GLU A 595 -10.36 -1.33 -23.92
CA GLU A 595 -8.99 -1.63 -24.34
C GLU A 595 -8.12 -2.08 -23.17
N ILE A 596 -8.14 -1.39 -22.03
CA ILE A 596 -7.43 -1.79 -20.80
C ILE A 596 -7.88 -3.19 -20.37
N TRP A 597 -9.18 -3.43 -20.34
CA TRP A 597 -9.75 -4.72 -19.97
C TRP A 597 -9.30 -5.83 -20.90
N ARG A 598 -9.39 -5.62 -22.22
CA ARG A 598 -8.95 -6.58 -23.24
C ARG A 598 -7.47 -6.92 -23.09
N ASP A 599 -6.60 -5.91 -23.00
CA ASP A 599 -5.15 -6.10 -22.93
C ASP A 599 -4.74 -6.80 -21.64
N PHE A 600 -5.40 -6.46 -20.54
CA PHE A 600 -5.28 -7.16 -19.27
C PHE A 600 -5.72 -8.62 -19.38
N MET A 601 -6.95 -8.87 -19.85
CA MET A 601 -7.52 -10.21 -19.94
C MET A 601 -6.75 -11.10 -20.92
N ALA A 602 -6.32 -10.57 -22.06
CA ALA A 602 -5.50 -11.32 -23.02
C ALA A 602 -4.19 -11.85 -22.42
N ALA A 603 -3.60 -11.12 -21.48
CA ALA A 603 -2.42 -11.56 -20.74
C ALA A 603 -2.74 -12.48 -19.54
N ALA A 604 -3.90 -12.30 -18.92
CA ALA A 604 -4.31 -13.06 -17.74
C ALA A 604 -4.93 -14.43 -18.08
N LEU A 605 -5.82 -14.49 -19.08
CA LEU A 605 -6.61 -15.69 -19.42
C LEU A 605 -5.76 -16.96 -19.64
N PRO A 606 -4.61 -16.92 -20.33
CA PRO A 606 -3.77 -18.12 -20.51
C PRO A 606 -3.21 -18.70 -19.20
N ARG A 607 -3.23 -17.92 -18.13
CA ARG A 607 -2.74 -18.29 -16.78
C ARG A 607 -3.85 -18.76 -15.85
N LEU A 608 -5.09 -18.47 -16.22
CA LEU A 608 -6.27 -18.77 -15.43
C LEU A 608 -6.94 -20.02 -15.96
N ASN A 609 -7.35 -20.90 -15.06
CA ASN A 609 -8.19 -22.04 -15.44
C ASN A 609 -9.64 -21.56 -15.60
N VAL A 610 -9.92 -20.89 -16.74
CA VAL A 610 -11.24 -20.33 -17.01
C VAL A 610 -12.20 -21.41 -17.49
N LYS A 611 -13.47 -21.28 -17.10
CA LYS A 611 -14.58 -22.14 -17.50
C LYS A 611 -15.48 -21.37 -18.49
N PRO A 612 -16.36 -22.04 -19.21
CA PRO A 612 -17.45 -21.35 -19.90
C PRO A 612 -18.32 -20.56 -18.91
N ILE A 613 -18.90 -19.46 -19.39
CA ILE A 613 -19.83 -18.66 -18.59
C ILE A 613 -21.07 -19.53 -18.26
N PRO A 614 -21.49 -19.61 -17.00
CA PRO A 614 -22.61 -20.46 -16.56
C PRO A 614 -23.92 -20.11 -17.27
N GLY A 615 -24.74 -21.15 -17.55
CA GLY A 615 -26.12 -20.97 -18.03
C GLY A 615 -26.40 -21.30 -19.47
N ASP A 616 -25.38 -21.59 -20.32
CA ASP A 616 -25.61 -22.22 -21.61
C ASP A 616 -25.22 -23.70 -21.56
N ALA A 617 -26.20 -24.58 -21.74
CA ALA A 617 -25.98 -25.96 -22.15
C ALA A 617 -25.67 -26.00 -23.65
N GLN A 618 -24.77 -25.16 -24.15
CA GLN A 618 -24.13 -25.43 -25.42
C GLN A 618 -22.94 -26.35 -25.12
N VAL A 619 -23.21 -27.65 -25.21
CA VAL A 619 -22.20 -28.61 -25.61
C VAL A 619 -21.42 -27.96 -26.73
N ALA A 620 -20.12 -27.72 -26.53
CA ALA A 620 -19.22 -27.48 -27.62
C ALA A 620 -19.31 -28.73 -28.48
N VAL A 621 -20.14 -28.68 -29.52
CA VAL A 621 -20.11 -29.66 -30.60
C VAL A 621 -18.78 -29.36 -31.30
N ASP A 622 -17.78 -30.18 -31.04
CA ASP A 622 -16.59 -30.25 -31.86
C ASP A 622 -17.04 -30.88 -33.19
N PRO A 623 -17.21 -30.07 -34.28
CA PRO A 623 -17.74 -30.57 -35.52
C PRO A 623 -16.79 -31.56 -36.22
N ILE A 624 -15.60 -31.80 -35.65
CA ILE A 624 -14.58 -32.70 -36.22
C ILE A 624 -14.51 -34.01 -35.38
N GLY A 625 -14.78 -33.94 -34.04
CA GLY A 625 -14.81 -35.14 -33.17
C GLY A 625 -15.95 -36.11 -33.49
N ASP A 626 -17.16 -35.56 -33.73
CA ASP A 626 -18.34 -36.38 -34.04
C ASP A 626 -18.31 -37.07 -35.43
N LEU A 627 -17.40 -36.64 -36.32
CA LEU A 627 -17.20 -37.30 -37.62
C LEU A 627 -16.23 -38.51 -37.55
N LEU A 628 -15.47 -38.65 -36.45
CA LEU A 628 -14.47 -39.72 -36.29
C LEU A 628 -14.92 -40.88 -35.42
N ASP A 629 -15.94 -40.70 -34.58
CA ASP A 629 -16.41 -41.73 -33.59
C ASP A 629 -17.74 -42.39 -33.93
N GLY A 630 -18.06 -42.63 -35.14
CA GLY A 630 -19.17 -43.44 -35.73
C GLY A 630 -20.08 -44.29 -34.80
N THR A 631 -20.33 -43.88 -33.58
CA THR A 631 -21.24 -44.56 -32.64
C THR A 631 -22.41 -43.64 -32.28
N SER A 632 -23.56 -43.89 -32.94
CA SER A 632 -24.87 -43.37 -32.52
C SER A 632 -25.27 -43.98 -31.19
N PRO A 633 -25.73 -43.23 -30.20
CA PRO A 633 -26.36 -43.84 -29.02
C PRO A 633 -27.74 -44.37 -29.37
N GLU A 634 -27.96 -45.65 -29.09
CA GLU A 634 -29.29 -46.29 -29.09
C GLU A 634 -30.24 -45.61 -28.09
N PRO A 635 -31.51 -45.44 -28.44
CA PRO A 635 -32.51 -44.85 -27.51
C PRO A 635 -32.77 -45.78 -26.32
N ALA A 636 -32.58 -45.23 -25.11
CA ALA A 636 -32.87 -45.93 -23.86
C ALA A 636 -34.37 -46.27 -23.75
N THR A 637 -34.67 -47.57 -23.58
CA THR A 637 -36.01 -48.10 -23.25
C THR A 637 -36.43 -47.66 -21.84
N PRO A 638 -37.74 -47.38 -21.60
CA PRO A 638 -38.25 -47.02 -20.29
C PRO A 638 -38.24 -48.25 -19.36
N VAL A 639 -37.67 -48.11 -18.18
CA VAL A 639 -37.79 -49.08 -17.10
C VAL A 639 -39.08 -48.78 -16.34
N GLU A 640 -40.03 -49.71 -16.43
CA GLU A 640 -41.29 -49.76 -15.71
C GLU A 640 -41.07 -50.28 -14.26
N GLY A 641 -41.62 -49.59 -13.26
CA GLY A 641 -41.89 -50.19 -11.96
C GLY A 641 -41.04 -49.71 -10.77
N ALA A 642 -41.48 -48.65 -10.11
CA ALA A 642 -41.21 -48.42 -8.69
C ALA A 642 -42.54 -48.02 -7.98
N PRO A 643 -42.85 -48.56 -6.78
CA PRO A 643 -44.15 -48.34 -6.09
C PRO A 643 -44.16 -46.93 -5.42
N PRO A 644 -45.37 -46.38 -5.16
CA PRO A 644 -45.54 -45.03 -4.65
C PRO A 644 -45.10 -44.90 -3.19
N ALA A 645 -44.42 -43.82 -2.86
CA ALA A 645 -44.00 -43.47 -1.51
C ALA A 645 -45.20 -43.00 -0.65
N ALA A 646 -45.19 -43.41 0.61
CA ALA A 646 -46.20 -43.08 1.61
C ALA A 646 -46.15 -41.58 2.01
N PRO A 647 -47.28 -40.97 2.40
CA PRO A 647 -47.33 -39.56 2.75
C PRO A 647 -46.69 -39.27 4.11
N ALA A 648 -45.98 -38.16 4.21
CA ALA A 648 -45.35 -37.67 5.43
C ALA A 648 -46.41 -37.14 6.44
N PRO A 649 -46.14 -37.23 7.77
CA PRO A 649 -47.11 -36.80 8.78
C PRO A 649 -47.19 -35.26 8.90
N VAL A 650 -48.42 -34.79 9.06
CA VAL A 650 -48.79 -33.38 9.28
C VAL A 650 -48.34 -32.94 10.67
N ALA A 651 -47.59 -31.87 10.73
CA ALA A 651 -47.17 -31.21 11.98
C ALA A 651 -48.33 -30.40 12.58
N ALA A 652 -48.56 -30.55 13.90
CA ALA A 652 -49.56 -29.80 14.67
C ALA A 652 -49.15 -28.33 14.90
N PRO A 653 -50.10 -27.39 15.10
CA PRO A 653 -49.83 -25.97 15.22
C PRO A 653 -49.26 -25.62 16.60
N ALA A 654 -48.25 -24.75 16.60
CA ALA A 654 -47.64 -24.20 17.80
C ALA A 654 -48.50 -23.10 18.44
N SER A 655 -48.64 -23.16 19.74
CA SER A 655 -49.40 -22.25 20.60
C SER A 655 -48.79 -20.85 20.67
N SER A 656 -49.66 -19.83 20.58
CA SER A 656 -49.36 -18.40 20.76
C SER A 656 -49.04 -18.05 22.21
N SER A 657 -47.95 -17.33 22.44
CA SER A 657 -47.64 -16.60 23.69
C SER A 657 -47.92 -15.09 23.54
N PRO A 658 -48.35 -14.41 24.59
CA PRO A 658 -48.83 -13.03 24.49
C PRO A 658 -47.70 -11.96 24.49
N PRO A 659 -47.95 -10.69 24.01
CA PRO A 659 -46.97 -9.69 23.84
C PRO A 659 -46.58 -9.01 25.18
N LEU A 660 -45.30 -8.75 25.37
CA LEU A 660 -44.72 -7.93 26.45
C LEU A 660 -44.89 -6.45 26.13
N ALA A 661 -45.29 -5.70 27.16
CA ALA A 661 -45.59 -4.25 27.11
C ALA A 661 -44.38 -3.39 26.81
N ALA A 662 -44.56 -2.37 25.99
CA ALA A 662 -43.58 -1.32 25.69
C ALA A 662 -43.44 -0.35 26.84
N THR A 663 -42.22 -0.17 27.34
CA THR A 663 -41.84 0.96 28.21
C THR A 663 -41.26 2.09 27.36
N LYS A 664 -41.80 3.31 27.51
CA LYS A 664 -41.31 4.57 26.95
C LYS A 664 -39.95 4.95 27.55
N PRO A 665 -38.98 5.47 26.79
CA PRO A 665 -37.89 6.21 27.37
C PRO A 665 -38.22 7.70 27.55
N ALA A 666 -37.72 8.24 28.64
CA ALA A 666 -37.86 9.64 29.05
C ALA A 666 -36.97 10.57 28.18
N ALA A 667 -37.48 11.77 27.91
CA ALA A 667 -36.79 12.86 27.23
C ALA A 667 -35.63 13.40 28.11
N SER A 668 -34.45 13.57 27.54
CA SER A 668 -33.35 14.37 28.13
C SER A 668 -33.12 15.62 27.27
N ASP A 669 -33.06 16.77 27.94
CA ASP A 669 -32.83 18.13 27.43
C ASP A 669 -31.52 18.25 26.63
N VAL A 670 -31.65 18.95 25.48
CA VAL A 670 -30.51 19.38 24.67
C VAL A 670 -30.17 20.82 25.03
N SER A 671 -29.07 21.02 25.74
CA SER A 671 -28.42 22.30 25.99
C SER A 671 -27.72 22.79 24.72
N LYS A 672 -28.01 24.04 24.34
CA LYS A 672 -27.44 24.78 23.21
C LYS A 672 -25.95 25.09 23.42
N ALA A 673 -25.08 24.74 22.45
CA ALA A 673 -23.73 25.27 22.33
C ALA A 673 -23.71 26.54 21.45
N PRO A 674 -22.85 27.54 21.71
CA PRO A 674 -22.77 28.79 20.95
C PRO A 674 -21.96 28.64 19.63
N PRO A 675 -22.16 29.52 18.63
CA PRO A 675 -21.50 29.44 17.34
C PRO A 675 -20.04 29.91 17.38
N ALA A 676 -19.20 29.31 16.55
CA ALA A 676 -17.79 29.65 16.35
C ALA A 676 -17.62 30.93 15.52
N PRO A 677 -16.55 31.73 15.71
CA PRO A 677 -16.34 32.99 15.00
C PRO A 677 -15.83 32.80 13.57
N VAL A 678 -16.38 33.64 12.69
CA VAL A 678 -16.02 33.84 11.27
C VAL A 678 -14.63 34.48 11.20
N ARG A 679 -13.71 33.90 10.40
CA ARG A 679 -12.42 34.54 10.03
C ARG A 679 -12.58 35.31 8.72
N GLU A 680 -12.31 36.61 8.77
CA GLU A 680 -12.12 37.47 7.60
C GLU A 680 -10.76 37.21 6.90
N PRO A 681 -10.65 37.41 5.58
CA PRO A 681 -9.40 37.31 4.86
C PRO A 681 -8.58 38.62 5.01
N ARG A 682 -7.30 38.49 5.22
CA ARG A 682 -6.36 39.60 5.14
C ARG A 682 -5.66 39.64 3.77
N PRO A 683 -5.19 40.83 3.34
CA PRO A 683 -4.83 41.18 1.97
C PRO A 683 -3.56 40.52 1.41
#